data_c3c6bdf4447bbd22083d042245aafd34
#
_entry.id   c3c6bdf4447bbd22083d042245aafd34
#
_cell.length_a   1.000
_cell.length_b   1.000
_cell.length_c   1.000
_cell.angle_alpha   90.00
_cell.angle_beta   90.00
_cell.angle_gamma   90.00
#
_symmetry.space_group_name_H-M   'P 1'
#
loop_
_entity.id
_entity.type
_entity.pdbx_description
1 polymer ?
#
loop_
_entity_poly.entity_id
_entity_poly.type
_entity_poly.pdbx_seq_one_letter_code
_entity_poly.pdbx_strand_id
1 'polypeptide(L)'
;MKSVIALQQKLRLRHLRIRATHLLTPGMNNKHNLDKVTASGLLVALGIIYGDIGTSPLYVFNAIIGKNAIDSDVVFGSLSCIFWTLTLQTTIKYVILTLRADNNGEGGIFSLYALVRRYAKWLIVPAIVGGSALLADGIITPPISVASAVDGLRLIKPDITTDLLVLIVIGIITFLFLLQALGTQLVGKSFGPLMTVWFTTLGVLGVVNLAEDWHILAAINPYYAYDLLVNHPGGFWLLGAVFLCTTGAEALYSDLGHCGRGNIRVSWIFVKSCLLLNYFGQGAWLITHEGKVLDKSVFFSIMPEWFILPGICIATLAAIIASQALISGSFTLINEAIRLGLWPKVRIKFPTNLRGQTYVPSINWLLWTGCVGVVLYFREAANMEAAYGLAITVTMLSTTILLTYWLYTIHTRKIIVWGVFILYMAIELSFLVANLSKFPHGGFVSLAIGGLLLSVMYVWIRANHIKQRLLQFVRLEEYIEPLQELSMDQSVPKYATHLVFLTNARMESEIEQTIIYSIFQKRPKRADIYWFIHVDTTDDPYTMEYTVDIKAVDDLIKVNFRLGFRVEQRINLFFRKVVEDMVRNKEVDITSRYESLSRQHVIGDFRFVVFERFLSYENELTSGERMIMNAYFFIKQFTPGDDRWFGLDTSSVKLEKVPLVIRPTEKVRLTRVDRNADGTLTRRVINGGIKEPVREGDIPKVEARTTRLE
;
A
#
# COMPACT_ATOMS: atom_id res chain seq x y z
N MET A 1 -33.88 -39.84 31.71
CA MET A 1 -32.52 -40.04 31.19
C MET A 1 -32.27 -39.30 29.86
N LYS A 2 -33.20 -39.30 28.90
CA LYS A 2 -33.04 -38.56 27.63
C LYS A 2 -32.91 -37.03 27.75
N SER A 3 -33.56 -36.41 28.76
CA SER A 3 -33.49 -34.95 28.97
C SER A 3 -32.17 -34.49 29.61
N VAL A 4 -31.49 -35.33 30.37
CA VAL A 4 -30.20 -35.03 31.00
C VAL A 4 -29.05 -35.14 29.98
N ILE A 5 -29.17 -36.10 29.06
CA ILE A 5 -28.20 -36.25 27.98
C ILE A 5 -28.32 -35.09 26.98
N ALA A 6 -29.51 -34.63 26.65
CA ALA A 6 -29.74 -33.44 25.83
C ALA A 6 -29.26 -32.14 26.49
N LEU A 7 -29.34 -32.04 27.82
CA LEU A 7 -28.82 -30.89 28.56
C LEU A 7 -27.29 -30.91 28.67
N GLN A 8 -26.68 -32.09 28.82
CA GLN A 8 -25.24 -32.25 28.76
C GLN A 8 -24.65 -32.04 27.37
N GLN A 9 -25.36 -32.45 26.30
CA GLN A 9 -24.98 -32.10 24.92
C GLN A 9 -25.15 -30.59 24.66
N LYS A 10 -26.23 -29.95 25.12
CA LYS A 10 -26.40 -28.50 25.03
C LYS A 10 -25.36 -27.70 25.82
N LEU A 11 -24.87 -28.22 26.95
CA LEU A 11 -23.81 -27.59 27.76
C LEU A 11 -22.42 -27.86 27.19
N ARG A 12 -22.18 -28.99 26.48
CA ARG A 12 -20.92 -29.23 25.70
C ARG A 12 -20.87 -28.46 24.39
N LEU A 13 -22.00 -28.17 23.77
CA LEU A 13 -22.14 -27.35 22.57
C LEU A 13 -22.12 -25.83 22.81
N ARG A 14 -22.02 -25.41 24.09
CA ARG A 14 -21.76 -24.02 24.42
C ARG A 14 -20.33 -23.69 24.05
N HIS A 15 -20.18 -23.23 22.78
CA HIS A 15 -19.07 -22.43 22.28
C HIS A 15 -17.77 -22.51 23.10
N LEU A 16 -16.95 -23.53 22.88
CA LEU A 16 -15.53 -23.47 23.21
C LEU A 16 -14.88 -22.40 22.32
N ARG A 17 -15.15 -21.14 22.66
CA ARG A 17 -14.40 -20.01 22.17
C ARG A 17 -13.03 -20.04 22.87
N ILE A 18 -12.12 -20.84 22.36
CA ILE A 18 -10.72 -20.77 22.80
C ILE A 18 -10.15 -19.51 22.18
N ARG A 19 -10.05 -18.45 22.96
CA ARG A 19 -9.27 -17.28 22.63
C ARG A 19 -7.81 -17.62 22.97
N ALA A 20 -7.07 -18.16 22.02
CA ALA A 20 -5.62 -18.33 22.17
C ALA A 20 -4.94 -16.97 21.97
N THR A 21 -4.95 -16.14 22.99
CA THR A 21 -4.08 -14.97 23.06
C THR A 21 -2.68 -15.43 23.47
N HIS A 22 -1.68 -15.18 22.66
CA HIS A 22 -0.25 -15.28 23.00
C HIS A 22 0.48 -16.63 22.92
N LEU A 23 0.19 -17.55 22.00
CA LEU A 23 0.98 -18.79 21.95
C LEU A 23 2.06 -18.87 20.86
N LEU A 24 2.24 -17.85 20.02
CA LEU A 24 3.24 -17.97 18.94
C LEU A 24 4.55 -17.21 19.16
N THR A 25 4.73 -16.46 20.23
CA THR A 25 6.04 -15.91 20.61
C THR A 25 6.12 -15.63 22.10
N PRO A 26 6.88 -16.40 22.89
CA PRO A 26 7.34 -15.93 24.20
C PRO A 26 8.35 -14.80 23.95
N GLY A 27 7.90 -13.56 24.03
CA GLY A 27 8.78 -12.39 23.85
C GLY A 27 8.17 -11.16 23.19
N MET A 28 6.89 -11.18 22.78
CA MET A 28 6.27 -10.04 22.08
C MET A 28 5.47 -9.06 22.94
N ASN A 29 5.60 -9.12 24.25
CA ASN A 29 4.99 -8.15 25.19
C ASN A 29 5.91 -6.95 25.49
N ASN A 30 6.96 -6.71 24.70
CA ASN A 30 7.59 -5.41 24.67
C ASN A 30 6.73 -4.49 23.80
N LYS A 31 5.78 -3.76 24.40
CA LYS A 31 5.31 -2.49 23.82
C LYS A 31 6.58 -1.72 23.50
N HIS A 32 6.89 -1.59 22.21
CA HIS A 32 8.02 -0.79 21.76
C HIS A 32 7.80 0.59 22.37
N ASN A 33 8.65 1.01 23.30
CA ASN A 33 8.52 2.35 23.87
C ASN A 33 9.02 3.33 22.80
N LEU A 34 8.11 3.80 21.96
CA LEU A 34 8.37 4.72 20.84
C LEU A 34 9.05 6.02 21.29
N ASP A 35 8.93 6.38 22.56
CA ASP A 35 9.53 7.59 23.12
C ASP A 35 10.96 7.36 23.67
N LYS A 36 11.45 6.10 23.66
CA LYS A 36 12.81 5.80 24.10
C LYS A 36 13.83 6.35 23.11
N VAL A 37 14.74 7.19 23.60
CA VAL A 37 15.85 7.76 22.82
C VAL A 37 17.12 6.95 23.07
N THR A 38 17.79 6.55 21.99
CA THR A 38 19.08 5.83 22.04
C THR A 38 20.04 6.37 20.98
N ALA A 39 21.33 6.37 21.25
CA ALA A 39 22.34 6.82 20.29
C ALA A 39 22.26 6.06 18.96
N SER A 40 22.09 4.73 19.02
CA SER A 40 21.89 3.92 17.81
C SER A 40 20.59 4.25 17.10
N GLY A 41 19.50 4.53 17.84
CA GLY A 41 18.23 4.93 17.27
C GLY A 41 18.29 6.29 16.58
N LEU A 42 19.05 7.25 17.13
CA LEU A 42 19.30 8.55 16.48
C LEU A 42 20.05 8.40 15.17
N LEU A 43 21.12 7.57 15.14
CA LEU A 43 21.87 7.28 13.91
C LEU A 43 21.02 6.58 12.86
N VAL A 44 20.18 5.62 13.27
CA VAL A 44 19.26 4.93 12.37
C VAL A 44 18.22 5.92 11.80
N ALA A 45 17.68 6.80 12.64
CA ALA A 45 16.74 7.84 12.19
C ALA A 45 17.39 8.79 11.16
N LEU A 46 18.64 9.24 11.41
CA LEU A 46 19.38 10.07 10.47
C LEU A 46 19.58 9.38 9.11
N GLY A 47 19.89 8.10 9.11
CA GLY A 47 20.18 7.36 7.88
C GLY A 47 18.96 6.97 7.07
N ILE A 48 17.79 6.75 7.69
CA ILE A 48 16.62 6.22 7.00
C ILE A 48 15.62 7.33 6.63
N ILE A 49 15.37 8.25 7.56
CA ILE A 49 14.22 9.17 7.45
C ILE A 49 14.56 10.46 6.69
N TYR A 50 15.71 11.05 6.97
CA TYR A 50 16.00 12.41 6.56
C TYR A 50 16.77 12.50 5.23
N GLY A 51 16.85 11.40 4.47
CA GLY A 51 17.53 11.39 3.18
C GLY A 51 16.97 12.43 2.21
N ASP A 52 15.68 12.34 1.96
CA ASP A 52 15.00 13.17 0.96
C ASP A 52 14.97 14.65 1.38
N ILE A 53 14.54 14.97 2.60
CA ILE A 53 14.55 16.34 3.09
C ILE A 53 15.98 16.93 3.17
N GLY A 54 16.98 16.07 3.37
CA GLY A 54 18.38 16.45 3.42
C GLY A 54 18.98 16.78 2.05
N THR A 55 18.42 16.29 0.96
CA THR A 55 18.87 16.59 -0.42
C THR A 55 18.19 17.80 -1.01
N SER A 56 17.11 18.32 -0.41
CA SER A 56 16.38 19.50 -0.87
C SER A 56 17.25 20.77 -1.06
N PRO A 57 18.27 21.06 -0.21
CA PRO A 57 19.15 22.20 -0.42
C PRO A 57 19.92 22.20 -1.74
N LEU A 58 20.07 21.03 -2.40
CA LEU A 58 20.74 20.93 -3.68
C LEU A 58 20.03 21.65 -4.83
N TYR A 59 18.68 21.79 -4.73
CA TYR A 59 17.86 22.26 -5.84
C TYR A 59 16.86 23.37 -5.50
N VAL A 60 16.52 23.60 -4.24
CA VAL A 60 15.44 24.52 -3.86
C VAL A 60 15.74 25.96 -4.32
N PHE A 61 16.94 26.50 -4.05
CA PHE A 61 17.26 27.85 -4.50
C PHE A 61 17.44 27.94 -6.02
N ASN A 62 17.91 26.87 -6.66
CA ASN A 62 17.96 26.84 -8.13
C ASN A 62 16.54 26.94 -8.70
N ALA A 63 15.56 26.24 -8.08
CA ALA A 63 14.15 26.31 -8.48
C ALA A 63 13.50 27.69 -8.22
N ILE A 64 13.93 28.41 -7.18
CA ILE A 64 13.42 29.74 -6.83
C ILE A 64 13.94 30.81 -7.76
N ILE A 65 15.26 30.88 -7.93
CA ILE A 65 15.92 31.90 -8.76
C ILE A 65 15.70 31.60 -10.25
N GLY A 66 15.78 30.33 -10.65
CA GLY A 66 15.65 29.89 -12.05
C GLY A 66 16.71 30.54 -12.95
N LYS A 67 16.26 31.15 -14.06
CA LYS A 67 17.10 31.87 -15.02
C LYS A 67 17.03 33.40 -14.84
N ASN A 68 16.45 33.86 -13.74
CA ASN A 68 16.32 35.29 -13.47
C ASN A 68 17.58 35.86 -12.82
N ALA A 69 17.74 37.19 -12.89
CA ALA A 69 18.74 37.88 -12.08
C ALA A 69 18.38 37.73 -10.61
N ILE A 70 19.39 37.65 -9.74
CA ILE A 70 19.21 37.57 -8.31
C ILE A 70 18.63 38.90 -7.81
N ASP A 71 17.51 38.81 -7.11
CA ASP A 71 16.81 39.91 -6.46
C ASP A 71 16.80 39.68 -4.94
N SER A 72 17.26 40.68 -4.19
CA SER A 72 17.35 40.62 -2.72
C SER A 72 15.99 40.38 -2.07
N ASP A 73 14.91 41.02 -2.57
CA ASP A 73 13.57 40.87 -2.02
C ASP A 73 13.05 39.44 -2.21
N VAL A 74 13.34 38.83 -3.38
CA VAL A 74 13.02 37.42 -3.64
C VAL A 74 13.80 36.51 -2.70
N VAL A 75 15.08 36.76 -2.45
CA VAL A 75 15.91 35.93 -1.54
C VAL A 75 15.40 36.04 -0.11
N PHE A 76 15.19 37.23 0.43
CA PHE A 76 14.67 37.41 1.81
C PHE A 76 13.28 36.78 1.97
N GLY A 77 12.38 37.05 1.03
CA GLY A 77 11.03 36.54 1.08
C GLY A 77 10.98 35.01 0.97
N SER A 78 11.78 34.43 0.06
CA SER A 78 11.86 32.97 -0.12
C SER A 78 12.46 32.27 1.10
N LEU A 79 13.51 32.82 1.72
CA LEU A 79 14.06 32.33 2.98
C LEU A 79 13.04 32.36 4.12
N SER A 80 12.29 33.45 4.23
CA SER A 80 11.20 33.53 5.20
C SER A 80 10.15 32.46 4.95
N CYS A 81 9.74 32.26 3.70
CA CYS A 81 8.82 31.18 3.33
C CYS A 81 9.39 29.79 3.65
N ILE A 82 10.67 29.51 3.36
CA ILE A 82 11.34 28.23 3.69
C ILE A 82 11.34 28.01 5.21
N PHE A 83 11.74 28.99 5.99
CA PHE A 83 11.79 28.91 7.46
C PHE A 83 10.42 28.55 8.06
N TRP A 84 9.38 29.27 7.64
CA TRP A 84 8.03 29.06 8.16
C TRP A 84 7.39 27.79 7.63
N THR A 85 7.67 27.39 6.40
CA THR A 85 7.19 26.13 5.83
C THR A 85 7.79 24.93 6.56
N LEU A 86 9.11 24.88 6.78
CA LEU A 86 9.76 23.83 7.58
C LEU A 86 9.24 23.83 9.03
N THR A 87 8.89 24.99 9.57
CA THR A 87 8.35 25.08 10.92
C THR A 87 6.90 24.61 10.99
N LEU A 88 6.02 25.10 10.16
CA LEU A 88 4.60 24.77 10.19
C LEU A 88 4.32 23.38 9.65
N GLN A 89 4.81 23.07 8.43
CA GLN A 89 4.51 21.79 7.79
C GLN A 89 5.33 20.65 8.41
N THR A 90 6.65 20.73 8.40
CA THR A 90 7.43 19.58 8.85
C THR A 90 7.45 19.47 10.36
N THR A 91 7.78 20.54 11.10
CA THR A 91 7.91 20.46 12.57
C THR A 91 6.56 20.29 13.24
N ILE A 92 5.61 21.21 13.03
CA ILE A 92 4.35 21.20 13.79
C ILE A 92 3.42 20.11 13.27
N LYS A 93 3.17 20.04 11.95
CA LYS A 93 2.25 19.05 11.39
C LYS A 93 2.81 17.62 11.54
N TYR A 94 4.01 17.35 10.98
CA TYR A 94 4.50 15.97 10.95
C TYR A 94 5.14 15.54 12.27
N VAL A 95 6.16 16.24 12.78
CA VAL A 95 6.94 15.80 13.95
C VAL A 95 6.16 15.90 15.25
N ILE A 96 5.29 16.93 15.42
CA ILE A 96 4.54 17.12 16.66
C ILE A 96 3.16 16.43 16.60
N LEU A 97 2.38 16.66 15.53
CA LEU A 97 1.00 16.18 15.46
C LEU A 97 0.91 14.77 14.82
N THR A 98 1.39 14.59 13.59
CA THR A 98 1.18 13.35 12.83
C THR A 98 1.88 12.14 13.45
N LEU A 99 3.08 12.29 14.01
CA LEU A 99 3.78 11.22 14.73
C LEU A 99 3.02 10.70 15.98
N ARG A 100 1.96 11.41 16.43
CA ARG A 100 1.08 10.90 17.52
C ARG A 100 0.03 9.94 17.00
N ALA A 101 -0.28 9.98 15.72
CA ALA A 101 -1.26 9.11 15.06
C ALA A 101 -0.59 7.80 14.65
N ASP A 102 0.01 7.10 15.60
CA ASP A 102 0.61 5.80 15.39
C ASP A 102 -0.42 4.67 15.57
N ASN A 103 -0.33 3.67 14.71
CA ASN A 103 -1.11 2.44 14.84
C ASN A 103 -0.21 1.33 15.41
N ASN A 104 -0.20 1.19 16.74
CA ASN A 104 0.67 0.26 17.47
C ASN A 104 2.16 0.35 17.06
N GLY A 105 2.62 1.58 16.90
CA GLY A 105 3.98 1.89 16.53
C GLY A 105 4.21 2.09 15.03
N GLU A 106 3.23 1.85 14.18
CA GLU A 106 3.35 2.02 12.74
C GLU A 106 2.76 3.35 12.29
N GLY A 107 3.44 4.00 11.34
CA GLY A 107 3.02 5.25 10.71
C GLY A 107 2.70 5.07 9.23
N GLY A 108 2.55 6.19 8.53
CA GLY A 108 2.25 6.24 7.10
C GLY A 108 0.76 6.37 6.78
N ILE A 109 0.47 6.74 5.54
CA ILE A 109 -0.89 7.08 5.11
C ILE A 109 -1.88 5.92 5.25
N PHE A 110 -1.46 4.68 4.98
CA PHE A 110 -2.34 3.52 5.11
C PHE A 110 -2.52 3.07 6.55
N SER A 111 -1.50 3.23 7.41
CA SER A 111 -1.65 3.05 8.85
C SER A 111 -2.62 4.08 9.45
N LEU A 112 -2.54 5.34 9.02
CA LEU A 112 -3.49 6.39 9.41
C LEU A 112 -4.91 6.09 8.93
N TYR A 113 -5.06 5.62 7.69
CA TYR A 113 -6.34 5.16 7.17
C TYR A 113 -6.92 3.99 7.99
N ALA A 114 -6.09 3.01 8.38
CA ALA A 114 -6.53 1.87 9.20
C ALA A 114 -7.11 2.32 10.55
N LEU A 115 -6.59 3.39 11.17
CA LEU A 115 -7.13 3.98 12.40
C LEU A 115 -8.53 4.58 12.24
N VAL A 116 -8.86 5.09 11.06
CA VAL A 116 -10.11 5.85 10.82
C VAL A 116 -11.13 5.15 9.94
N ARG A 117 -10.77 4.08 9.21
CA ARG A 117 -11.65 3.43 8.22
C ARG A 117 -12.96 2.88 8.77
N ARG A 118 -13.01 2.55 10.07
CA ARG A 118 -14.22 2.04 10.74
C ARG A 118 -15.29 3.10 10.91
N TYR A 119 -14.89 4.36 10.98
CA TYR A 119 -15.79 5.47 11.28
C TYR A 119 -16.43 6.06 10.03
N ALA A 120 -15.72 6.08 8.89
CA ALA A 120 -16.25 6.65 7.66
C ALA A 120 -15.68 5.95 6.41
N LYS A 121 -16.58 5.36 5.59
CA LYS A 121 -16.19 4.60 4.39
C LYS A 121 -15.56 5.47 3.31
N TRP A 122 -15.93 6.75 3.22
CA TRP A 122 -15.42 7.67 2.20
C TRP A 122 -13.93 8.02 2.37
N LEU A 123 -13.36 7.80 3.57
CA LEU A 123 -11.94 8.04 3.87
C LEU A 123 -11.00 7.13 3.06
N ILE A 124 -11.52 6.12 2.40
CA ILE A 124 -10.78 5.32 1.42
C ILE A 124 -10.28 6.19 0.26
N VAL A 125 -11.04 7.23 -0.13
CA VAL A 125 -10.68 8.11 -1.27
C VAL A 125 -9.38 8.87 -0.99
N PRO A 126 -9.27 9.71 0.08
CA PRO A 126 -8.00 10.35 0.39
C PRO A 126 -6.87 9.35 0.66
N ALA A 127 -7.14 8.16 1.21
CA ALA A 127 -6.13 7.15 1.43
C ALA A 127 -5.51 6.63 0.12
N ILE A 128 -6.34 6.28 -0.89
CA ILE A 128 -5.83 5.78 -2.17
C ILE A 128 -5.23 6.90 -3.03
N VAL A 129 -5.79 8.10 -2.98
CA VAL A 129 -5.25 9.28 -3.69
C VAL A 129 -3.87 9.64 -3.14
N GLY A 130 -3.73 9.79 -1.82
CA GLY A 130 -2.46 10.10 -1.21
C GLY A 130 -1.44 8.95 -1.31
N GLY A 131 -1.89 7.68 -1.19
CA GLY A 131 -1.02 6.52 -1.36
C GLY A 131 -0.48 6.38 -2.78
N SER A 132 -1.31 6.62 -3.80
CA SER A 132 -0.87 6.61 -5.21
C SER A 132 0.06 7.77 -5.54
N ALA A 133 -0.20 8.95 -4.96
CA ALA A 133 0.65 10.12 -5.12
C ALA A 133 2.02 9.92 -4.45
N LEU A 134 2.07 9.30 -3.27
CA LEU A 134 3.32 8.97 -2.58
C LEU A 134 4.13 7.90 -3.33
N LEU A 135 3.47 6.95 -4.00
CA LEU A 135 4.15 5.99 -4.88
C LEU A 135 4.70 6.66 -6.15
N ALA A 136 3.98 7.65 -6.70
CA ALA A 136 4.45 8.44 -7.84
C ALA A 136 5.67 9.28 -7.46
N ASP A 137 5.70 9.81 -6.23
CA ASP A 137 6.85 10.49 -5.65
C ASP A 137 8.07 9.56 -5.58
N GLY A 138 7.91 8.31 -5.19
CA GLY A 138 8.97 7.29 -5.21
C GLY A 138 9.56 7.01 -6.60
N ILE A 139 8.91 7.44 -7.69
CA ILE A 139 9.42 7.37 -9.07
C ILE A 139 10.20 8.64 -9.45
N ILE A 140 9.80 9.82 -8.94
CA ILE A 140 10.34 11.12 -9.36
C ILE A 140 11.53 11.54 -8.49
N THR A 141 11.48 11.27 -7.19
CA THR A 141 12.49 11.72 -6.22
C THR A 141 13.89 11.12 -6.44
N PRO A 142 14.08 9.80 -6.72
CA PRO A 142 15.41 9.27 -6.99
C PRO A 142 16.10 9.93 -8.19
N PRO A 143 15.45 10.12 -9.37
CA PRO A 143 16.00 10.88 -10.49
C PRO A 143 16.46 12.29 -10.13
N ILE A 144 15.61 13.09 -9.49
CA ILE A 144 15.94 14.50 -9.22
C ILE A 144 17.08 14.63 -8.20
N SER A 145 17.06 13.83 -7.13
CA SER A 145 18.10 13.87 -6.09
C SER A 145 19.47 13.48 -6.65
N VAL A 146 19.53 12.39 -7.43
CA VAL A 146 20.78 11.93 -8.04
C VAL A 146 21.25 12.91 -9.14
N ALA A 147 20.34 13.40 -9.99
CA ALA A 147 20.69 14.36 -11.04
C ALA A 147 21.22 15.67 -10.44
N SER A 148 20.56 16.21 -9.39
CA SER A 148 21.01 17.45 -8.72
C SER A 148 22.38 17.29 -8.08
N ALA A 149 22.68 16.11 -7.49
CA ALA A 149 23.99 15.84 -6.91
C ALA A 149 25.09 15.72 -7.98
N VAL A 150 24.79 15.05 -9.10
CA VAL A 150 25.75 14.82 -10.21
C VAL A 150 25.96 16.09 -11.05
N ASP A 151 24.98 17.01 -11.09
CA ASP A 151 25.09 18.28 -11.82
C ASP A 151 26.26 19.16 -11.32
N GLY A 152 26.68 18.99 -10.05
CA GLY A 152 27.91 19.60 -9.51
C GLY A 152 29.17 19.31 -10.33
N LEU A 153 29.21 18.23 -11.12
CA LEU A 153 30.35 17.90 -12.00
C LEU A 153 30.58 18.96 -13.07
N ARG A 154 29.56 19.74 -13.45
CA ARG A 154 29.67 20.86 -14.41
C ARG A 154 30.57 22.00 -13.88
N LEU A 155 30.73 22.11 -12.55
CA LEU A 155 31.67 23.09 -11.98
C LEU A 155 33.13 22.69 -12.20
N ILE A 156 33.42 21.38 -12.15
CA ILE A 156 34.77 20.85 -12.32
C ILE A 156 35.13 20.73 -13.80
N LYS A 157 34.18 20.28 -14.61
CA LYS A 157 34.36 20.06 -16.03
C LYS A 157 33.21 20.69 -16.83
N PRO A 158 33.29 21.98 -17.20
CA PRO A 158 32.21 22.69 -17.88
C PRO A 158 31.79 22.05 -19.22
N ASP A 159 32.71 21.34 -19.91
CA ASP A 159 32.47 20.70 -21.21
C ASP A 159 31.70 19.36 -21.10
N ILE A 160 31.25 18.99 -19.92
CA ILE A 160 30.53 17.71 -19.72
C ILE A 160 29.19 17.78 -20.46
N THR A 161 28.92 16.82 -21.33
CA THR A 161 27.67 16.78 -22.09
C THR A 161 26.51 16.34 -21.22
N THR A 162 25.31 16.87 -21.48
CA THR A 162 24.08 16.43 -20.76
C THR A 162 23.83 14.91 -20.93
N ASP A 163 24.19 14.35 -22.11
CA ASP A 163 24.05 12.90 -22.36
C ASP A 163 24.91 12.05 -21.42
N LEU A 164 26.15 12.51 -21.14
CA LEU A 164 27.01 11.79 -20.18
C LEU A 164 26.46 11.87 -18.75
N LEU A 165 25.93 13.03 -18.35
CA LEU A 165 25.28 13.15 -17.03
C LEU A 165 24.06 12.25 -16.92
N VAL A 166 23.21 12.21 -17.94
CA VAL A 166 22.06 11.30 -18.02
C VAL A 166 22.50 9.84 -17.88
N LEU A 167 23.57 9.44 -18.57
CA LEU A 167 24.10 8.08 -18.48
C LEU A 167 24.61 7.75 -17.07
N ILE A 168 25.32 8.68 -16.41
CA ILE A 168 25.79 8.52 -15.03
C ILE A 168 24.61 8.36 -14.08
N VAL A 169 23.58 9.21 -14.19
CA VAL A 169 22.37 9.16 -13.35
C VAL A 169 21.64 7.83 -13.55
N ILE A 170 21.43 7.37 -14.79
CA ILE A 170 20.80 6.07 -15.07
C ILE A 170 21.65 4.93 -14.51
N GLY A 171 22.99 5.02 -14.63
CA GLY A 171 23.91 4.03 -14.05
C GLY A 171 23.75 3.91 -12.54
N ILE A 172 23.74 5.03 -11.82
CA ILE A 172 23.55 5.08 -10.36
C ILE A 172 22.18 4.51 -9.98
N ILE A 173 21.11 4.96 -10.63
CA ILE A 173 19.76 4.49 -10.37
C ILE A 173 19.65 2.98 -10.63
N THR A 174 20.16 2.49 -11.75
CA THR A 174 20.12 1.05 -12.08
C THR A 174 20.87 0.23 -11.04
N PHE A 175 22.05 0.69 -10.63
CA PHE A 175 22.82 0.05 -9.56
C PHE A 175 22.03 -0.03 -8.24
N LEU A 176 21.35 1.07 -7.86
CA LEU A 176 20.50 1.09 -6.66
C LEU A 176 19.37 0.05 -6.72
N PHE A 177 18.67 -0.04 -7.85
CA PHE A 177 17.57 -0.98 -8.02
C PHE A 177 18.04 -2.45 -8.07
N LEU A 178 19.25 -2.72 -8.56
CA LEU A 178 19.85 -4.06 -8.52
C LEU A 178 20.25 -4.46 -7.09
N LEU A 179 20.76 -3.53 -6.29
CA LEU A 179 21.12 -3.78 -4.89
C LEU A 179 19.93 -4.12 -4.00
N GLN A 180 18.69 -3.69 -4.36
CA GLN A 180 17.49 -3.97 -3.56
C GLN A 180 17.28 -5.46 -3.29
N ALA A 181 17.58 -6.31 -4.27
CA ALA A 181 17.39 -7.76 -4.17
C ALA A 181 18.30 -8.42 -3.11
N LEU A 182 19.44 -7.80 -2.79
CA LEU A 182 20.42 -8.30 -1.79
C LEU A 182 20.03 -7.94 -0.35
N GLY A 183 19.06 -7.02 -0.19
CA GLY A 183 18.65 -6.50 1.11
C GLY A 183 19.53 -5.36 1.61
N THR A 184 18.94 -4.48 2.42
CA THR A 184 19.59 -3.23 2.89
C THR A 184 20.45 -3.38 4.15
N GLN A 185 20.61 -4.60 4.69
CA GLN A 185 21.29 -4.82 5.98
C GLN A 185 22.75 -4.40 5.99
N LEU A 186 23.50 -4.73 4.93
CA LEU A 186 24.93 -4.44 4.84
C LEU A 186 25.19 -2.94 4.67
N VAL A 187 24.34 -2.28 3.89
CA VAL A 187 24.51 -0.87 3.52
C VAL A 187 23.85 0.06 4.56
N GLY A 188 22.74 -0.37 5.17
CA GLY A 188 21.96 0.44 6.11
C GLY A 188 22.69 0.85 7.38
N LYS A 189 23.67 0.05 7.84
CA LYS A 189 24.51 0.42 9.00
C LYS A 189 25.41 1.62 8.72
N SER A 190 25.78 1.85 7.47
CA SER A 190 26.63 2.97 7.05
C SER A 190 25.82 4.25 6.78
N PHE A 191 24.50 4.15 6.61
CA PHE A 191 23.66 5.29 6.28
C PHE A 191 23.64 6.37 7.36
N GLY A 192 23.51 5.97 8.62
CA GLY A 192 23.50 6.90 9.75
C GLY A 192 24.76 7.77 9.82
N PRO A 193 25.97 7.18 9.90
CA PRO A 193 27.22 7.93 9.88
C PRO A 193 27.38 8.82 8.64
N LEU A 194 27.09 8.31 7.44
CA LEU A 194 27.19 9.08 6.19
C LEU A 194 26.25 10.30 6.19
N MET A 195 24.99 10.10 6.61
CA MET A 195 24.03 11.21 6.71
C MET A 195 24.41 12.19 7.83
N THR A 196 25.07 11.74 8.90
CA THR A 196 25.62 12.66 9.92
C THR A 196 26.69 13.55 9.31
N VAL A 197 27.60 12.99 8.53
CA VAL A 197 28.62 13.76 7.80
C VAL A 197 27.93 14.74 6.84
N TRP A 198 26.92 14.30 6.09
CA TRP A 198 26.18 15.14 5.18
C TRP A 198 25.51 16.35 5.87
N PHE A 199 24.74 16.13 6.94
CA PHE A 199 24.09 17.22 7.66
C PHE A 199 25.11 18.16 8.33
N THR A 200 26.20 17.62 8.86
CA THR A 200 27.29 18.44 9.40
C THR A 200 27.91 19.32 8.30
N THR A 201 28.13 18.76 7.10
CA THR A 201 28.63 19.50 5.93
C THR A 201 27.65 20.63 5.56
N LEU A 202 26.33 20.34 5.51
CA LEU A 202 25.32 21.38 5.27
C LEU A 202 25.39 22.52 6.31
N GLY A 203 25.48 22.15 7.59
CA GLY A 203 25.55 23.12 8.69
C GLY A 203 26.83 23.95 8.64
N VAL A 204 27.98 23.33 8.40
CA VAL A 204 29.29 24.03 8.32
C VAL A 204 29.33 24.99 7.14
N LEU A 205 28.95 24.52 5.93
CA LEU A 205 28.86 25.38 4.74
C LEU A 205 27.92 26.55 4.97
N GLY A 206 26.78 26.27 5.63
CA GLY A 206 25.82 27.31 6.00
C GLY A 206 26.41 28.37 6.92
N VAL A 207 27.09 27.98 7.99
CA VAL A 207 27.70 28.92 8.95
C VAL A 207 28.82 29.74 8.31
N VAL A 208 29.67 29.09 7.48
CA VAL A 208 30.80 29.81 6.81
C VAL A 208 30.26 30.90 5.89
N ASN A 209 29.28 30.60 5.06
CA ASN A 209 28.70 31.59 4.13
C ASN A 209 27.80 32.64 4.85
N LEU A 210 27.12 32.23 5.92
CA LEU A 210 26.32 33.14 6.75
C LEU A 210 27.21 34.22 7.40
N ALA A 211 28.49 33.94 7.66
CA ALA A 211 29.42 34.91 8.20
C ALA A 211 29.71 36.09 7.25
N GLU A 212 29.41 35.96 5.93
CA GLU A 212 29.57 37.00 4.95
C GLU A 212 28.49 38.09 5.08
N ASP A 213 27.25 37.70 5.41
CA ASP A 213 26.16 38.64 5.64
C ASP A 213 25.17 38.09 6.70
N TRP A 214 25.33 38.58 7.96
CA TRP A 214 24.42 38.23 9.04
C TRP A 214 23.03 38.89 8.93
N HIS A 215 22.90 39.91 8.09
CA HIS A 215 21.62 40.64 7.91
C HIS A 215 20.52 39.71 7.35
N ILE A 216 20.91 38.68 6.65
CA ILE A 216 19.99 37.69 6.09
C ILE A 216 19.14 36.98 7.16
N LEU A 217 19.58 36.93 8.43
CA LEU A 217 18.79 36.37 9.54
C LEU A 217 17.50 37.17 9.81
N ALA A 218 17.38 38.40 9.31
CA ALA A 218 16.15 39.18 9.35
C ALA A 218 15.00 38.45 8.62
N ALA A 219 15.30 37.57 7.66
CA ALA A 219 14.32 36.75 6.97
C ALA A 219 13.55 35.73 7.88
N ILE A 220 13.95 35.59 9.17
CA ILE A 220 13.14 34.84 10.15
C ILE A 220 11.81 35.61 10.41
N ASN A 221 11.77 36.92 10.23
CA ASN A 221 10.54 37.71 10.36
C ASN A 221 9.55 37.31 9.25
N PRO A 222 8.32 36.85 9.60
CA PRO A 222 7.29 36.46 8.63
C PRO A 222 6.82 37.60 7.71
N TYR A 223 7.18 38.83 8.02
CA TYR A 223 6.89 40.01 7.19
C TYR A 223 7.47 39.85 5.77
N TYR A 224 8.69 39.34 5.65
CA TYR A 224 9.33 39.13 4.33
C TYR A 224 8.59 38.07 3.51
N ALA A 225 8.05 37.02 4.16
CA ALA A 225 7.20 36.05 3.44
C ALA A 225 5.90 36.69 2.95
N TYR A 226 5.27 37.53 3.80
CA TYR A 226 4.06 38.25 3.42
C TYR A 226 4.34 39.24 2.27
N ASP A 227 5.42 39.98 2.35
CA ASP A 227 5.81 40.98 1.34
C ASP A 227 6.06 40.32 -0.02
N LEU A 228 6.82 39.22 -0.04
CA LEU A 228 7.02 38.41 -1.27
C LEU A 228 5.70 37.91 -1.87
N LEU A 229 4.81 37.36 -1.04
CA LEU A 229 3.60 36.70 -1.54
C LEU A 229 2.54 37.67 -2.03
N VAL A 230 2.47 38.89 -1.46
CA VAL A 230 1.41 39.84 -1.73
C VAL A 230 1.89 40.99 -2.64
N ASN A 231 3.08 41.52 -2.41
CA ASN A 231 3.55 42.72 -3.07
C ASN A 231 4.49 42.45 -4.27
N HIS A 232 5.25 41.33 -4.23
CA HIS A 232 6.19 41.03 -5.32
C HIS A 232 5.47 40.41 -6.53
N PRO A 233 5.67 40.92 -7.76
CA PRO A 233 5.08 40.37 -8.98
C PRO A 233 5.49 38.90 -9.20
N GLY A 234 4.52 38.00 -9.18
CA GLY A 234 4.77 36.58 -9.32
C GLY A 234 5.25 35.85 -8.06
N GLY A 235 5.41 36.56 -6.92
CA GLY A 235 5.90 35.96 -5.66
C GLY A 235 5.09 34.78 -5.16
N PHE A 236 3.76 34.82 -5.32
CA PHE A 236 2.90 33.70 -4.97
C PHE A 236 3.27 32.39 -5.67
N TRP A 237 3.67 32.45 -6.93
CA TRP A 237 4.03 31.26 -7.72
C TRP A 237 5.35 30.62 -7.28
N LEU A 238 6.23 31.40 -6.61
CA LEU A 238 7.47 30.88 -6.01
C LEU A 238 7.21 29.91 -4.88
N LEU A 239 6.00 29.91 -4.29
CA LEU A 239 5.60 28.88 -3.32
C LEU A 239 5.74 27.46 -3.89
N GLY A 240 5.56 27.26 -5.20
CA GLY A 240 5.77 25.97 -5.84
C GLY A 240 7.24 25.50 -5.84
N ALA A 241 8.21 26.43 -5.73
CA ALA A 241 9.62 26.11 -5.54
C ALA A 241 9.97 26.01 -4.05
N VAL A 242 9.49 26.95 -3.23
CA VAL A 242 9.65 26.93 -1.77
C VAL A 242 9.16 25.60 -1.17
N PHE A 243 8.03 25.09 -1.66
CA PHE A 243 7.44 23.83 -1.20
C PHE A 243 8.42 22.65 -1.24
N LEU A 244 9.36 22.63 -2.18
CA LEU A 244 10.36 21.59 -2.32
C LEU A 244 11.25 21.42 -1.08
N CYS A 245 11.34 22.42 -0.18
CA CYS A 245 12.09 22.30 1.08
C CYS A 245 11.45 21.32 2.08
N THR A 246 10.16 20.95 1.90
CA THR A 246 9.43 20.03 2.79
C THR A 246 9.29 18.62 2.24
N THR A 247 9.85 18.34 1.09
CA THR A 247 9.86 16.99 0.53
C THR A 247 10.50 16.02 1.51
N GLY A 248 9.99 14.78 1.59
CA GLY A 248 10.43 13.81 2.59
C GLY A 248 9.74 13.91 3.96
N ALA A 249 8.90 14.91 4.22
CA ALA A 249 8.15 14.98 5.47
C ALA A 249 7.16 13.81 5.64
N GLU A 250 6.61 13.28 4.54
CA GLU A 250 5.75 12.08 4.54
C GLU A 250 6.53 10.82 4.88
N ALA A 251 7.78 10.69 4.38
CA ALA A 251 8.66 9.56 4.67
C ALA A 251 8.98 9.49 6.18
N LEU A 252 9.15 10.65 6.83
CA LEU A 252 9.35 10.76 8.28
C LEU A 252 8.23 10.09 9.09
N TYR A 253 6.99 10.19 8.62
CA TYR A 253 5.85 9.55 9.25
C TYR A 253 5.74 8.06 8.88
N SER A 254 6.05 7.69 7.65
CA SER A 254 5.99 6.30 7.17
C SER A 254 6.97 5.39 7.91
N ASP A 255 8.16 5.90 8.26
CA ASP A 255 9.21 5.12 8.92
C ASP A 255 9.20 5.18 10.47
N LEU A 256 8.09 5.67 11.04
CA LEU A 256 7.89 5.76 12.50
C LEU A 256 8.19 4.42 13.21
N GLY A 257 7.74 3.30 12.64
CA GLY A 257 7.89 1.98 13.23
C GLY A 257 9.34 1.50 13.31
N HIS A 258 10.21 1.97 12.41
CA HIS A 258 11.62 1.60 12.38
C HIS A 258 12.48 2.42 13.33
N CYS A 259 12.16 3.70 13.48
CA CYS A 259 13.02 4.65 14.20
C CYS A 259 12.52 5.01 15.59
N GLY A 260 11.22 4.96 15.81
CA GLY A 260 10.57 5.40 17.05
C GLY A 260 10.43 6.92 17.16
N ARG A 261 9.32 7.37 17.73
CA ARG A 261 8.94 8.79 17.83
C ARG A 261 9.96 9.65 18.59
N GLY A 262 10.53 9.12 19.68
CA GLY A 262 11.53 9.83 20.49
C GLY A 262 12.79 10.14 19.69
N ASN A 263 13.35 9.16 18.99
CA ASN A 263 14.53 9.34 18.16
C ASN A 263 14.29 10.34 17.03
N ILE A 264 13.12 10.25 16.36
CA ILE A 264 12.76 11.17 15.28
C ILE A 264 12.68 12.61 15.78
N ARG A 265 12.04 12.87 16.91
CA ARG A 265 11.92 14.22 17.47
C ARG A 265 13.25 14.85 17.84
N VAL A 266 14.15 14.07 18.44
CA VAL A 266 15.45 14.57 18.87
C VAL A 266 16.36 14.80 17.66
N SER A 267 16.44 13.84 16.74
CA SER A 267 17.26 14.00 15.54
C SER A 267 16.76 15.11 14.61
N TRP A 268 15.46 15.37 14.60
CA TRP A 268 14.88 16.51 13.84
C TRP A 268 15.42 17.87 14.26
N ILE A 269 15.72 18.05 15.55
CA ILE A 269 16.30 19.32 16.01
C ILE A 269 17.64 19.57 15.32
N PHE A 270 18.53 18.56 15.29
CA PHE A 270 19.81 18.63 14.61
C PHE A 270 19.66 18.87 13.11
N VAL A 271 18.83 18.05 12.44
CA VAL A 271 18.59 18.11 11.00
C VAL A 271 18.02 19.48 10.59
N LYS A 272 16.98 19.95 11.28
CA LYS A 272 16.38 21.26 11.00
C LYS A 272 17.38 22.39 11.16
N SER A 273 18.21 22.34 12.20
CA SER A 273 19.23 23.36 12.42
C SER A 273 20.24 23.40 11.26
N CYS A 274 20.74 22.24 10.82
CA CYS A 274 21.68 22.16 9.71
C CYS A 274 21.03 22.63 8.37
N LEU A 275 19.77 22.25 8.12
CA LEU A 275 19.04 22.71 6.93
C LEU A 275 18.86 24.22 6.91
N LEU A 276 18.38 24.79 8.02
CA LEU A 276 18.16 26.23 8.11
C LEU A 276 19.48 27.00 7.95
N LEU A 277 20.55 26.57 8.65
CA LEU A 277 21.87 27.19 8.48
C LEU A 277 22.31 27.16 7.02
N ASN A 278 22.12 26.02 6.33
CA ASN A 278 22.49 25.91 4.93
C ASN A 278 21.67 26.85 4.04
N TYR A 279 20.34 26.90 4.20
CA TYR A 279 19.49 27.80 3.43
C TYR A 279 19.84 29.28 3.68
N PHE A 280 20.08 29.68 4.93
CA PHE A 280 20.53 31.03 5.24
C PHE A 280 21.91 31.35 4.67
N GLY A 281 22.86 30.38 4.67
CA GLY A 281 24.16 30.53 4.03
C GLY A 281 24.08 30.69 2.52
N GLN A 282 23.21 29.89 1.86
CA GLN A 282 22.94 30.06 0.41
C GLN A 282 22.33 31.46 0.13
N GLY A 283 21.40 31.90 0.98
CA GLY A 283 20.81 33.23 0.88
C GLY A 283 21.82 34.36 1.07
N ALA A 284 22.71 34.27 2.04
CA ALA A 284 23.77 35.26 2.26
C ALA A 284 24.69 35.33 1.01
N TRP A 285 25.12 34.21 0.48
CA TRP A 285 25.91 34.16 -0.75
C TRP A 285 25.14 34.75 -1.96
N LEU A 286 23.85 34.50 -2.10
CA LEU A 286 23.03 35.06 -3.17
C LEU A 286 22.97 36.59 -3.10
N ILE A 287 22.82 37.16 -1.92
CA ILE A 287 22.78 38.64 -1.72
C ILE A 287 24.10 39.28 -2.17
N THR A 288 25.25 38.67 -1.85
CA THR A 288 26.55 39.21 -2.31
C THR A 288 26.72 39.14 -3.85
N HIS A 289 25.83 38.43 -4.55
CA HIS A 289 25.81 38.29 -6.00
C HIS A 289 24.57 38.88 -6.66
N GLU A 290 23.92 39.85 -6.00
CA GLU A 290 22.72 40.52 -6.49
C GLU A 290 22.90 41.07 -7.92
N GLY A 291 21.84 41.00 -8.73
CA GLY A 291 21.82 41.44 -10.14
C GLY A 291 22.49 40.49 -11.13
N LYS A 292 23.18 39.42 -10.69
CA LYS A 292 23.78 38.43 -11.59
C LYS A 292 22.78 37.34 -11.97
N VAL A 293 22.87 36.83 -13.17
CA VAL A 293 22.18 35.60 -13.62
C VAL A 293 23.08 34.42 -13.34
N LEU A 294 22.53 33.36 -12.73
CA LEU A 294 23.29 32.18 -12.35
C LEU A 294 23.19 31.10 -13.44
N ASP A 295 24.35 30.67 -13.93
CA ASP A 295 24.48 29.52 -14.83
C ASP A 295 24.83 28.24 -14.10
N LYS A 296 25.04 28.29 -12.79
CA LYS A 296 25.55 27.19 -11.96
C LYS A 296 24.67 26.96 -10.74
N SER A 297 24.73 25.75 -10.18
CA SER A 297 24.01 25.41 -8.96
C SER A 297 24.47 26.28 -7.79
N VAL A 298 23.51 26.93 -7.12
CA VAL A 298 23.74 27.77 -5.92
C VAL A 298 24.44 26.97 -4.84
N PHE A 299 23.96 25.74 -4.59
CA PHE A 299 24.48 24.87 -3.51
C PHE A 299 25.98 24.59 -3.67
N PHE A 300 26.44 24.24 -4.86
CA PHE A 300 27.85 23.98 -5.09
C PHE A 300 28.69 25.26 -5.22
N SER A 301 28.07 26.37 -5.56
CA SER A 301 28.75 27.67 -5.67
C SER A 301 29.15 28.27 -4.29
N ILE A 302 28.50 27.87 -3.20
CA ILE A 302 28.86 28.25 -1.84
C ILE A 302 30.07 27.49 -1.29
N MET A 303 30.59 26.49 -2.05
CA MET A 303 31.70 25.66 -1.60
C MET A 303 33.06 26.28 -1.99
N PRO A 304 34.08 26.19 -1.14
CA PRO A 304 35.43 26.53 -1.54
C PRO A 304 35.94 25.56 -2.60
N GLU A 305 36.77 26.04 -3.54
CA GLU A 305 37.24 25.26 -4.70
C GLU A 305 37.83 23.88 -4.34
N TRP A 306 38.61 23.78 -3.25
CA TRP A 306 39.20 22.54 -2.79
C TRP A 306 38.19 21.52 -2.31
N PHE A 307 36.98 21.97 -1.90
CA PHE A 307 35.95 21.11 -1.33
C PHE A 307 34.89 20.70 -2.35
N ILE A 308 34.87 21.28 -3.55
CA ILE A 308 33.84 20.98 -4.58
C ILE A 308 33.78 19.48 -4.88
N LEU A 309 34.93 18.83 -5.18
CA LEU A 309 34.94 17.40 -5.53
C LEU A 309 34.54 16.50 -4.33
N PRO A 310 35.09 16.65 -3.12
CA PRO A 310 34.59 15.96 -1.94
C PRO A 310 33.10 16.22 -1.67
N GLY A 311 32.66 17.48 -1.85
CA GLY A 311 31.26 17.88 -1.68
C GLY A 311 30.31 17.16 -2.64
N ILE A 312 30.66 17.06 -3.92
CA ILE A 312 29.89 16.30 -4.91
C ILE A 312 29.82 14.81 -4.52
N CYS A 313 30.94 14.21 -4.11
CA CYS A 313 30.95 12.81 -3.68
C CYS A 313 30.02 12.57 -2.47
N ILE A 314 30.08 13.45 -1.44
CA ILE A 314 29.23 13.35 -0.27
C ILE A 314 27.75 13.59 -0.65
N ALA A 315 27.44 14.59 -1.49
CA ALA A 315 26.10 14.87 -1.99
C ALA A 315 25.53 13.69 -2.77
N THR A 316 26.33 13.07 -3.64
CA THR A 316 25.93 11.89 -4.42
C THR A 316 25.63 10.70 -3.50
N LEU A 317 26.48 10.46 -2.50
CA LEU A 317 26.20 9.42 -1.49
C LEU A 317 24.94 9.70 -0.69
N ALA A 318 24.69 10.96 -0.31
CA ALA A 318 23.46 11.36 0.37
C ALA A 318 22.23 11.14 -0.54
N ALA A 319 22.30 11.49 -1.83
CA ALA A 319 21.23 11.27 -2.82
C ALA A 319 20.97 9.76 -3.04
N ILE A 320 22.01 8.93 -3.04
CA ILE A 320 21.90 7.46 -3.09
C ILE A 320 21.14 6.94 -1.87
N ILE A 321 21.48 7.41 -0.67
CA ILE A 321 20.82 7.01 0.58
C ILE A 321 19.36 7.46 0.60
N ALA A 322 19.08 8.69 0.18
CA ALA A 322 17.75 9.23 0.05
C ALA A 322 16.87 8.38 -0.88
N SER A 323 17.40 8.07 -2.07
CA SER A 323 16.73 7.22 -3.06
C SER A 323 16.46 5.82 -2.52
N GLN A 324 17.44 5.23 -1.81
CA GLN A 324 17.32 3.92 -1.18
C GLN A 324 16.18 3.87 -0.14
N ALA A 325 16.08 4.90 0.69
CA ALA A 325 15.03 5.01 1.71
C ALA A 325 13.63 5.08 1.08
N LEU A 326 13.46 5.90 0.04
CA LEU A 326 12.19 6.03 -0.68
C LEU A 326 11.76 4.76 -1.41
N ILE A 327 12.69 4.06 -2.07
CA ILE A 327 12.42 2.78 -2.74
C ILE A 327 11.95 1.75 -1.71
N SER A 328 12.63 1.65 -0.57
CA SER A 328 12.26 0.74 0.53
C SER A 328 10.90 1.12 1.13
N GLY A 329 10.65 2.42 1.34
CA GLY A 329 9.37 2.96 1.80
C GLY A 329 8.21 2.61 0.84
N SER A 330 8.45 2.68 -0.47
CA SER A 330 7.47 2.29 -1.49
C SER A 330 7.09 0.80 -1.40
N PHE A 331 8.05 -0.10 -1.12
CA PHE A 331 7.74 -1.51 -0.91
C PHE A 331 6.88 -1.73 0.34
N THR A 332 7.18 -1.03 1.42
CA THR A 332 6.39 -1.09 2.65
C THR A 332 4.96 -0.59 2.41
N LEU A 333 4.82 0.54 1.74
CA LEU A 333 3.53 1.13 1.38
C LEU A 333 2.68 0.17 0.52
N ILE A 334 3.27 -0.46 -0.49
CA ILE A 334 2.59 -1.46 -1.32
C ILE A 334 2.18 -2.69 -0.50
N ASN A 335 3.04 -3.17 0.40
CA ASN A 335 2.70 -4.31 1.27
C ASN A 335 1.47 -3.98 2.14
N GLU A 336 1.42 -2.79 2.74
CA GLU A 336 0.25 -2.32 3.49
C GLU A 336 -1.00 -2.22 2.61
N ALA A 337 -0.88 -1.64 1.41
CA ALA A 337 -1.97 -1.53 0.46
C ALA A 337 -2.55 -2.90 0.06
N ILE A 338 -1.70 -3.89 -0.19
CA ILE A 338 -2.13 -5.26 -0.50
C ILE A 338 -2.92 -5.87 0.67
N ARG A 339 -2.41 -5.73 1.89
CA ARG A 339 -3.03 -6.31 3.10
C ARG A 339 -4.36 -5.65 3.42
N LEU A 340 -4.48 -4.34 3.16
CA LEU A 340 -5.75 -3.62 3.30
C LEU A 340 -6.72 -3.86 2.13
N GLY A 341 -6.31 -4.63 1.11
CA GLY A 341 -7.14 -4.93 -0.06
C GLY A 341 -7.22 -3.79 -1.07
N LEU A 342 -6.31 -2.81 -0.99
CA LEU A 342 -6.28 -1.62 -1.86
C LEU A 342 -5.42 -1.82 -3.12
N TRP A 343 -4.53 -2.80 -3.13
CA TRP A 343 -3.62 -3.11 -4.23
C TRP A 343 -3.67 -4.60 -4.60
N PRO A 344 -3.39 -4.96 -5.86
CA PRO A 344 -3.29 -6.36 -6.29
C PRO A 344 -2.28 -7.15 -5.47
N LYS A 345 -2.57 -8.44 -5.22
CA LYS A 345 -1.63 -9.36 -4.57
C LYS A 345 -0.39 -9.52 -5.44
N VAL A 346 0.80 -9.23 -4.94
CA VAL A 346 2.08 -9.44 -5.63
C VAL A 346 3.04 -10.20 -4.74
N ARG A 347 4.02 -10.87 -5.35
CA ARG A 347 5.01 -11.65 -4.59
C ARG A 347 5.87 -10.72 -3.73
N ILE A 348 5.87 -10.96 -2.42
CA ILE A 348 6.70 -10.26 -1.45
C ILE A 348 7.81 -11.21 -1.02
N LYS A 349 9.04 -10.70 -0.96
CA LYS A 349 10.19 -11.42 -0.42
C LYS A 349 10.69 -10.68 0.84
N PHE A 350 11.18 -11.46 1.79
CA PHE A 350 11.78 -10.94 3.02
C PHE A 350 13.26 -11.31 2.99
N PRO A 351 14.13 -10.41 2.49
CA PRO A 351 15.55 -10.71 2.31
C PRO A 351 16.30 -10.90 3.61
N THR A 352 15.74 -10.44 4.74
CA THR A 352 16.35 -10.51 6.07
C THR A 352 15.34 -10.91 7.13
N ASN A 353 15.83 -11.43 8.28
CA ASN A 353 14.99 -11.74 9.43
C ASN A 353 14.58 -10.50 10.25
N LEU A 354 15.00 -9.30 9.85
CA LEU A 354 14.59 -8.06 10.50
C LEU A 354 13.19 -7.67 10.07
N ARG A 355 12.37 -7.30 11.05
CA ARG A 355 11.02 -6.79 10.80
C ARG A 355 11.06 -5.55 9.91
N GLY A 356 10.18 -5.50 8.94
CA GLY A 356 9.96 -4.32 8.11
C GLY A 356 10.77 -4.26 6.81
N GLN A 357 11.78 -5.10 6.60
CA GLN A 357 12.47 -5.15 5.31
C GLN A 357 11.70 -6.03 4.34
N THR A 358 10.97 -5.39 3.45
CA THR A 358 10.21 -6.04 2.37
C THR A 358 10.85 -5.73 1.03
N TYR A 359 10.87 -6.73 0.13
CA TYR A 359 11.27 -6.56 -1.26
C TYR A 359 10.16 -7.07 -2.17
N VAL A 360 9.72 -6.22 -3.08
CA VAL A 360 8.63 -6.52 -4.01
C VAL A 360 9.16 -6.43 -5.45
N PRO A 361 9.55 -7.56 -6.08
CA PRO A 361 10.24 -7.56 -7.37
C PRO A 361 9.49 -6.83 -8.49
N SER A 362 8.16 -7.01 -8.58
CA SER A 362 7.33 -6.34 -9.59
C SER A 362 7.33 -4.82 -9.43
N ILE A 363 7.24 -4.35 -8.19
CA ILE A 363 7.27 -2.92 -7.88
C ILE A 363 8.68 -2.35 -8.09
N ASN A 364 9.72 -3.11 -7.73
CA ASN A 364 11.10 -2.70 -7.99
C ASN A 364 11.34 -2.37 -9.47
N TRP A 365 10.94 -3.25 -10.36
CA TRP A 365 11.08 -3.03 -11.80
C TRP A 365 10.14 -1.95 -12.35
N LEU A 366 8.93 -1.82 -11.78
CA LEU A 366 8.01 -0.73 -12.12
C LEU A 366 8.63 0.64 -11.77
N LEU A 367 9.15 0.78 -10.54
CA LEU A 367 9.81 2.01 -10.08
C LEU A 367 11.06 2.31 -10.91
N TRP A 368 11.91 1.29 -11.18
CA TRP A 368 13.09 1.46 -12.03
C TRP A 368 12.72 1.97 -13.41
N THR A 369 11.76 1.34 -14.09
CA THR A 369 11.30 1.77 -15.42
C THR A 369 10.77 3.21 -15.37
N GLY A 370 10.00 3.55 -14.33
CA GLY A 370 9.49 4.91 -14.12
C GLY A 370 10.63 5.91 -13.92
N CYS A 371 11.59 5.61 -13.03
CA CYS A 371 12.76 6.48 -12.78
C CYS A 371 13.59 6.71 -14.04
N VAL A 372 13.92 5.64 -14.77
CA VAL A 372 14.67 5.76 -16.05
C VAL A 372 13.86 6.57 -17.08
N GLY A 373 12.56 6.33 -17.17
CA GLY A 373 11.66 7.11 -18.04
C GLY A 373 11.66 8.61 -17.70
N VAL A 374 11.62 8.96 -16.41
CA VAL A 374 11.71 10.36 -15.94
C VAL A 374 13.06 10.99 -16.32
N VAL A 375 14.18 10.28 -16.11
CA VAL A 375 15.52 10.77 -16.47
C VAL A 375 15.64 11.01 -17.99
N LEU A 376 15.18 10.07 -18.80
CA LEU A 376 15.23 10.18 -20.26
C LEU A 376 14.33 11.30 -20.80
N TYR A 377 13.17 11.52 -20.18
CA TYR A 377 12.21 12.55 -20.61
C TYR A 377 12.68 13.95 -20.24
N PHE A 378 13.10 14.18 -19.00
CA PHE A 378 13.46 15.51 -18.50
C PHE A 378 14.92 15.88 -18.73
N ARG A 379 15.83 14.91 -18.68
CA ARG A 379 17.27 15.01 -18.91
C ARG A 379 18.05 15.86 -17.90
N GLU A 380 17.47 16.92 -17.37
CA GLU A 380 18.08 17.87 -16.42
C GLU A 380 17.27 17.97 -15.14
N ALA A 381 17.95 18.15 -14.00
CA ALA A 381 17.33 18.26 -12.69
C ALA A 381 16.30 19.42 -12.63
N ALA A 382 16.64 20.57 -13.20
CA ALA A 382 15.77 21.75 -13.24
C ALA A 382 14.41 21.48 -13.90
N ASN A 383 14.37 20.64 -14.93
CA ASN A 383 13.13 20.25 -15.60
C ASN A 383 12.31 19.26 -14.75
N MET A 384 12.98 18.40 -13.95
CA MET A 384 12.33 17.45 -13.05
C MET A 384 11.64 18.15 -11.86
N GLU A 385 12.18 19.31 -11.41
CA GLU A 385 11.62 20.10 -10.30
C GLU A 385 10.16 20.52 -10.56
N ALA A 386 9.81 20.78 -11.82
CA ALA A 386 8.43 21.09 -12.20
C ALA A 386 7.45 19.94 -11.99
N ALA A 387 7.92 18.70 -12.17
CA ALA A 387 7.09 17.50 -11.98
C ALA A 387 6.93 17.10 -10.51
N TYR A 388 7.89 17.47 -9.66
CA TYR A 388 8.03 16.91 -8.32
C TYR A 388 6.95 17.41 -7.33
N GLY A 389 6.65 18.70 -7.31
CA GLY A 389 5.81 19.32 -6.28
C GLY A 389 4.35 18.86 -6.23
N LEU A 390 3.75 18.48 -7.37
CA LEU A 390 2.32 18.17 -7.45
C LEU A 390 1.94 16.87 -6.71
N ALA A 391 2.70 15.80 -6.88
CA ALA A 391 2.40 14.52 -6.22
C ALA A 391 2.44 14.65 -4.68
N ILE A 392 3.50 15.28 -4.17
CA ILE A 392 3.67 15.43 -2.72
C ILE A 392 2.59 16.33 -2.12
N THR A 393 2.20 17.41 -2.80
CA THR A 393 1.12 18.30 -2.32
C THR A 393 -0.21 17.54 -2.17
N VAL A 394 -0.54 16.67 -3.14
CA VAL A 394 -1.74 15.82 -3.09
C VAL A 394 -1.66 14.84 -1.91
N THR A 395 -0.48 14.26 -1.65
CA THR A 395 -0.26 13.39 -0.50
C THR A 395 -0.46 14.13 0.82
N MET A 396 0.09 15.34 0.95
CA MET A 396 -0.05 16.16 2.15
C MET A 396 -1.50 16.55 2.45
N LEU A 397 -2.27 16.94 1.43
CA LEU A 397 -3.71 17.21 1.54
C LEU A 397 -4.47 15.96 2.01
N SER A 398 -4.15 14.81 1.44
CA SER A 398 -4.77 13.55 1.84
C SER A 398 -4.46 13.20 3.30
N THR A 399 -3.22 13.38 3.72
CA THR A 399 -2.79 13.17 5.12
C THR A 399 -3.48 14.15 6.06
N THR A 400 -3.67 15.43 5.68
CA THR A 400 -4.40 16.42 6.48
C THR A 400 -5.84 16.02 6.72
N ILE A 401 -6.54 15.51 5.68
CA ILE A 401 -7.92 15.02 5.81
C ILE A 401 -7.98 13.86 6.80
N LEU A 402 -7.12 12.85 6.62
CA LEU A 402 -7.09 11.66 7.47
C LEU A 402 -6.69 11.99 8.92
N LEU A 403 -5.68 12.85 9.11
CA LEU A 403 -5.20 13.30 10.42
C LEU A 403 -6.29 14.07 11.17
N THR A 404 -6.98 14.99 10.48
CA THR A 404 -8.09 15.76 11.07
C THR A 404 -9.20 14.84 11.54
N TYR A 405 -9.54 13.84 10.74
CA TYR A 405 -10.55 12.85 11.12
C TYR A 405 -10.10 12.01 12.31
N TRP A 406 -8.82 11.61 12.35
CA TRP A 406 -8.24 10.93 13.50
C TRP A 406 -8.30 11.77 14.77
N LEU A 407 -7.93 13.09 14.71
CA LEU A 407 -8.06 14.01 15.84
C LEU A 407 -9.51 14.11 16.34
N TYR A 408 -10.48 14.05 15.43
CA TYR A 408 -11.89 14.00 15.78
C TYR A 408 -12.26 12.71 16.52
N THR A 409 -11.75 11.56 16.10
CA THR A 409 -12.05 10.26 16.72
C THR A 409 -11.46 10.09 18.10
N ILE A 410 -10.32 10.72 18.40
CA ILE A 410 -9.72 10.73 19.76
C ILE A 410 -10.31 11.81 20.69
N HIS A 411 -11.46 12.37 20.31
CA HIS A 411 -12.21 13.35 21.11
C HIS A 411 -11.44 14.64 21.43
N THR A 412 -10.52 15.07 20.56
CA THR A 412 -9.87 16.38 20.66
C THR A 412 -10.92 17.49 20.56
N ARG A 413 -10.70 18.63 21.27
CA ARG A 413 -11.61 19.79 21.24
C ARG A 413 -11.90 20.20 19.80
N LYS A 414 -13.17 20.30 19.42
CA LYS A 414 -13.60 20.61 18.03
C LYS A 414 -12.93 21.85 17.45
N ILE A 415 -12.71 22.88 18.28
CA ILE A 415 -12.05 24.12 17.85
C ILE A 415 -10.61 23.87 17.40
N ILE A 416 -9.88 22.98 18.07
CA ILE A 416 -8.52 22.61 17.68
C ILE A 416 -8.55 21.77 16.39
N VAL A 417 -9.49 20.82 16.27
CA VAL A 417 -9.64 19.99 15.08
C VAL A 417 -9.89 20.87 13.84
N TRP A 418 -10.87 21.80 13.94
CA TRP A 418 -11.17 22.69 12.84
C TRP A 418 -10.07 23.72 12.58
N GLY A 419 -9.40 24.23 13.65
CA GLY A 419 -8.25 25.11 13.50
C GLY A 419 -7.09 24.45 12.75
N VAL A 420 -6.75 23.21 13.11
CA VAL A 420 -5.73 22.40 12.40
C VAL A 420 -6.14 22.18 10.94
N PHE A 421 -7.40 21.77 10.71
CA PHE A 421 -7.90 21.54 9.36
C PHE A 421 -7.80 22.79 8.48
N ILE A 422 -8.36 23.89 8.93
CA ILE A 422 -8.40 25.14 8.15
C ILE A 422 -6.99 25.67 7.87
N LEU A 423 -6.12 25.67 8.89
CA LEU A 423 -4.75 26.14 8.75
C LEU A 423 -3.97 25.33 7.70
N TYR A 424 -3.94 24.00 7.85
CA TYR A 424 -3.15 23.17 6.95
C TYR A 424 -3.77 23.05 5.57
N MET A 425 -5.10 23.00 5.46
CA MET A 425 -5.77 23.06 4.15
C MET A 425 -5.46 24.37 3.41
N ALA A 426 -5.45 25.51 4.11
CA ALA A 426 -5.10 26.80 3.48
C ALA A 426 -3.66 26.80 2.96
N ILE A 427 -2.69 26.36 3.77
CA ILE A 427 -1.28 26.29 3.38
C ILE A 427 -1.09 25.34 2.21
N GLU A 428 -1.64 24.13 2.29
CA GLU A 428 -1.44 23.08 1.29
C GLU A 428 -2.18 23.34 -0.02
N LEU A 429 -3.35 23.98 0.05
CA LEU A 429 -4.06 24.45 -1.15
C LEU A 429 -3.29 25.58 -1.84
N SER A 430 -2.65 26.48 -1.08
CA SER A 430 -1.78 27.50 -1.68
C SER A 430 -0.60 26.88 -2.42
N PHE A 431 0.04 25.86 -1.84
CA PHE A 431 1.08 25.09 -2.52
C PHE A 431 0.55 24.34 -3.73
N LEU A 432 -0.66 23.73 -3.64
CA LEU A 432 -1.26 23.06 -4.78
C LEU A 432 -1.50 24.01 -5.94
N VAL A 433 -2.09 25.17 -5.68
CA VAL A 433 -2.35 26.21 -6.69
C VAL A 433 -1.04 26.70 -7.32
N ALA A 434 -0.01 26.97 -6.50
CA ALA A 434 1.30 27.37 -7.00
C ALA A 434 1.97 26.29 -7.85
N ASN A 435 1.89 25.02 -7.46
CA ASN A 435 2.43 23.90 -8.24
C ASN A 435 1.62 23.60 -9.51
N LEU A 436 0.32 23.91 -9.55
CA LEU A 436 -0.49 23.76 -10.77
C LEU A 436 -0.02 24.67 -11.91
N SER A 437 0.61 25.82 -11.62
CA SER A 437 1.22 26.66 -12.66
C SER A 437 2.32 25.92 -13.42
N LYS A 438 2.99 24.95 -12.78
CA LYS A 438 4.03 24.12 -13.39
C LYS A 438 3.48 22.93 -14.18
N PHE A 439 2.15 22.72 -14.21
CA PHE A 439 1.52 21.59 -14.90
C PHE A 439 1.94 21.50 -16.39
N PRO A 440 1.92 22.58 -17.20
CA PRO A 440 2.32 22.52 -18.60
C PRO A 440 3.83 22.24 -18.79
N HIS A 441 4.66 22.56 -17.79
CA HIS A 441 6.11 22.46 -17.82
C HIS A 441 6.65 21.12 -17.27
N GLY A 442 5.78 20.10 -17.19
CA GLY A 442 6.18 18.75 -16.75
C GLY A 442 5.42 18.22 -15.52
N GLY A 443 4.66 19.08 -14.81
CA GLY A 443 3.85 18.66 -13.67
C GLY A 443 2.80 17.61 -14.01
N PHE A 444 2.36 17.53 -15.28
CA PHE A 444 1.42 16.51 -15.73
C PHE A 444 1.98 15.09 -15.62
N VAL A 445 3.31 14.90 -15.69
CA VAL A 445 3.95 13.56 -15.60
C VAL A 445 3.67 12.91 -14.25
N SER A 446 3.85 13.66 -13.16
CA SER A 446 3.57 13.14 -11.80
C SER A 446 2.11 12.78 -11.61
N LEU A 447 1.19 13.61 -12.10
CA LEU A 447 -0.23 13.32 -12.05
C LEU A 447 -0.63 12.15 -12.94
N ALA A 448 -0.01 11.98 -14.11
CA ALA A 448 -0.23 10.83 -14.99
C ALA A 448 0.22 9.52 -14.32
N ILE A 449 1.41 9.52 -13.71
CA ILE A 449 1.92 8.36 -12.96
C ILE A 449 1.01 8.07 -11.76
N GLY A 450 0.71 9.08 -10.94
CA GLY A 450 -0.19 8.94 -9.79
C GLY A 450 -1.60 8.49 -10.20
N GLY A 451 -2.14 9.03 -11.30
CA GLY A 451 -3.43 8.65 -11.86
C GLY A 451 -3.47 7.21 -12.37
N LEU A 452 -2.38 6.73 -12.99
CA LEU A 452 -2.25 5.33 -13.39
C LEU A 452 -2.29 4.40 -12.17
N LEU A 453 -1.49 4.70 -11.14
CA LEU A 453 -1.44 3.92 -9.91
C LEU A 453 -2.79 3.96 -9.16
N LEU A 454 -3.42 5.13 -9.10
CA LEU A 454 -4.77 5.32 -8.55
C LEU A 454 -5.80 4.48 -9.31
N SER A 455 -5.70 4.43 -10.64
CA SER A 455 -6.60 3.63 -11.47
C SER A 455 -6.49 2.13 -11.17
N VAL A 456 -5.27 1.62 -10.95
CA VAL A 456 -5.04 0.24 -10.51
C VAL A 456 -5.69 -0.02 -9.15
N MET A 457 -5.50 0.88 -8.17
CA MET A 457 -6.13 0.75 -6.85
C MET A 457 -7.66 0.80 -6.96
N TYR A 458 -8.20 1.74 -7.71
CA TYR A 458 -9.64 1.89 -7.92
C TYR A 458 -10.27 0.65 -8.55
N VAL A 459 -9.69 0.16 -9.66
CA VAL A 459 -10.16 -1.07 -10.34
C VAL A 459 -10.14 -2.25 -9.36
N TRP A 460 -9.06 -2.40 -8.60
CA TRP A 460 -8.94 -3.51 -7.64
C TRP A 460 -10.00 -3.47 -6.55
N ILE A 461 -10.21 -2.31 -5.95
CA ILE A 461 -11.23 -2.10 -4.90
C ILE A 461 -12.64 -2.33 -5.44
N ARG A 462 -12.96 -1.71 -6.58
CA ARG A 462 -14.31 -1.84 -7.17
C ARG A 462 -14.60 -3.27 -7.62
N ALA A 463 -13.63 -3.94 -8.24
CA ALA A 463 -13.79 -5.34 -8.63
C ALA A 463 -13.99 -6.27 -7.41
N ASN A 464 -13.28 -6.03 -6.31
CA ASN A 464 -13.51 -6.80 -5.08
C ASN A 464 -14.91 -6.57 -4.50
N HIS A 465 -15.45 -5.34 -4.56
CA HIS A 465 -16.83 -5.08 -4.18
C HIS A 465 -17.83 -5.81 -5.08
N ILE A 466 -17.64 -5.78 -6.42
CA ILE A 466 -18.47 -6.52 -7.37
C ILE A 466 -18.41 -8.02 -7.08
N LYS A 467 -17.20 -8.58 -6.87
CA LYS A 467 -17.02 -9.99 -6.51
C LYS A 467 -17.75 -10.37 -5.24
N GLN A 468 -17.66 -9.55 -4.18
CA GLN A 468 -18.37 -9.80 -2.92
C GLN A 468 -19.89 -9.82 -3.11
N ARG A 469 -20.43 -8.96 -3.97
CA ARG A 469 -21.86 -8.96 -4.32
C ARG A 469 -22.30 -10.21 -5.08
N LEU A 470 -21.37 -10.80 -5.88
CA LEU A 470 -21.62 -12.02 -6.67
C LEU A 470 -21.44 -13.30 -5.84
N LEU A 471 -20.88 -13.23 -4.64
CA LEU A 471 -20.77 -14.37 -3.74
C LEU A 471 -22.10 -14.61 -3.04
N GLN A 472 -22.57 -15.84 -3.10
CA GLN A 472 -23.74 -16.29 -2.37
C GLN A 472 -23.32 -17.06 -1.12
N PHE A 473 -23.96 -16.74 -0.01
CA PHE A 473 -23.74 -17.38 1.27
C PHE A 473 -25.00 -18.14 1.68
N VAL A 474 -24.82 -19.30 2.27
CA VAL A 474 -25.88 -20.16 2.82
C VAL A 474 -25.61 -20.42 4.30
N ARG A 475 -26.63 -20.80 5.06
CA ARG A 475 -26.46 -21.15 6.46
C ARG A 475 -25.77 -22.50 6.59
N LEU A 476 -24.67 -22.51 7.35
CA LEU A 476 -23.89 -23.74 7.55
C LEU A 476 -24.68 -24.79 8.31
N GLU A 477 -25.56 -24.36 9.23
CA GLU A 477 -26.38 -25.24 10.05
C GLU A 477 -27.29 -26.18 9.22
N GLU A 478 -27.77 -25.73 8.05
CA GLU A 478 -28.62 -26.52 7.14
C GLU A 478 -27.85 -27.67 6.47
N TYR A 479 -26.52 -27.61 6.47
CA TYR A 479 -25.66 -28.59 5.78
C TYR A 479 -24.83 -29.47 6.74
N ILE A 480 -24.99 -29.30 8.07
CA ILE A 480 -24.23 -30.12 9.04
C ILE A 480 -24.64 -31.59 8.89
N GLU A 481 -25.93 -31.89 8.95
CA GLU A 481 -26.46 -33.26 8.84
C GLU A 481 -26.09 -33.89 7.48
N PRO A 482 -26.32 -33.26 6.30
CA PRO A 482 -25.87 -33.78 5.02
C PRO A 482 -24.35 -34.02 4.91
N LEU A 483 -23.53 -33.18 5.54
CA LEU A 483 -22.07 -33.37 5.57
C LEU A 483 -21.65 -34.57 6.41
N GLN A 484 -22.33 -34.80 7.53
CA GLN A 484 -22.12 -35.96 8.39
C GLN A 484 -22.56 -37.26 7.70
N GLU A 485 -23.72 -37.25 7.04
CA GLU A 485 -24.15 -38.39 6.23
C GLU A 485 -23.16 -38.73 5.13
N LEU A 486 -22.65 -37.72 4.40
CA LEU A 486 -21.64 -37.91 3.36
C LEU A 486 -20.31 -38.44 3.93
N SER A 487 -19.91 -38.00 5.13
CA SER A 487 -18.67 -38.48 5.77
C SER A 487 -18.74 -40.01 6.05
N MET A 488 -19.93 -40.50 6.39
CA MET A 488 -20.18 -41.93 6.73
C MET A 488 -20.48 -42.79 5.50
N ASP A 489 -20.88 -42.20 4.37
CA ASP A 489 -21.30 -42.95 3.16
C ASP A 489 -20.12 -43.63 2.49
N GLN A 490 -20.04 -44.96 2.70
CA GLN A 490 -18.97 -45.78 2.10
C GLN A 490 -19.16 -46.04 0.59
N SER A 491 -20.34 -45.78 0.04
CA SER A 491 -20.58 -45.90 -1.41
C SER A 491 -19.82 -44.86 -2.20
N VAL A 492 -19.50 -43.71 -1.57
CA VAL A 492 -18.69 -42.61 -2.16
C VAL A 492 -17.23 -42.82 -1.81
N PRO A 493 -16.33 -42.94 -2.80
CA PRO A 493 -14.90 -43.08 -2.55
C PRO A 493 -14.36 -41.91 -1.69
N LYS A 494 -13.56 -42.25 -0.67
CA LYS A 494 -12.91 -41.24 0.19
C LYS A 494 -12.02 -40.35 -0.65
N TYR A 495 -12.27 -39.03 -0.56
CA TYR A 495 -11.49 -38.01 -1.27
C TYR A 495 -10.26 -37.57 -0.48
N ALA A 496 -10.39 -37.44 0.83
CA ALA A 496 -9.31 -37.12 1.79
C ALA A 496 -9.76 -37.47 3.21
N THR A 497 -8.83 -37.62 4.15
CA THR A 497 -9.15 -37.67 5.58
C THR A 497 -9.58 -36.30 6.07
N HIS A 498 -8.79 -35.27 5.77
CA HIS A 498 -9.06 -33.88 6.13
C HIS A 498 -9.21 -33.02 4.89
N LEU A 499 -10.40 -32.50 4.64
CA LEU A 499 -10.69 -31.65 3.50
C LEU A 499 -10.82 -30.20 3.94
N VAL A 500 -9.94 -29.33 3.44
CA VAL A 500 -9.78 -27.94 3.91
C VAL A 500 -10.19 -26.97 2.82
N PHE A 501 -11.18 -26.10 3.12
CA PHE A 501 -11.65 -25.04 2.24
C PHE A 501 -11.32 -23.66 2.80
N LEU A 502 -10.82 -22.77 1.93
CA LEU A 502 -10.72 -21.35 2.24
C LEU A 502 -12.04 -20.66 1.92
N THR A 503 -12.67 -20.00 2.89
CA THR A 503 -13.96 -19.31 2.75
C THR A 503 -13.86 -17.81 2.97
N ASN A 504 -14.69 -17.02 2.26
CA ASN A 504 -14.86 -15.58 2.53
C ASN A 504 -16.02 -15.27 3.49
N ALA A 505 -16.72 -16.30 4.01
CA ALA A 505 -17.82 -16.11 4.93
C ALA A 505 -17.32 -15.61 6.29
N ARG A 506 -17.66 -14.36 6.64
CA ARG A 506 -17.25 -13.70 7.89
C ARG A 506 -18.06 -14.19 9.09
N MET A 507 -19.36 -14.48 8.91
CA MET A 507 -20.22 -14.95 9.97
C MET A 507 -19.95 -16.42 10.28
N GLU A 508 -19.98 -16.78 11.56
CA GLU A 508 -19.74 -18.15 12.03
C GLU A 508 -20.82 -19.13 11.51
N SER A 509 -22.03 -18.63 11.28
CA SER A 509 -23.19 -19.40 10.79
C SER A 509 -23.28 -19.53 9.27
N GLU A 510 -22.38 -18.87 8.51
CA GLU A 510 -22.47 -18.84 7.05
C GLU A 510 -21.31 -19.55 6.39
N ILE A 511 -21.56 -20.06 5.17
CA ILE A 511 -20.56 -20.63 4.27
C ILE A 511 -20.88 -20.22 2.81
N GLU A 512 -19.87 -20.16 1.97
CA GLU A 512 -20.10 -19.93 0.54
C GLU A 512 -20.86 -21.10 -0.10
N GLN A 513 -21.94 -20.79 -0.83
CA GLN A 513 -22.70 -21.79 -1.58
C GLN A 513 -21.82 -22.59 -2.55
N THR A 514 -20.80 -21.94 -3.09
CA THR A 514 -19.80 -22.57 -3.98
C THR A 514 -19.07 -23.73 -3.33
N ILE A 515 -18.79 -23.67 -2.02
CA ILE A 515 -18.15 -24.76 -1.25
C ILE A 515 -19.10 -25.94 -1.18
N ILE A 516 -20.37 -25.68 -0.82
CA ILE A 516 -21.41 -26.69 -0.73
C ILE A 516 -21.62 -27.36 -2.09
N TYR A 517 -21.72 -26.56 -3.16
CA TYR A 517 -21.80 -27.08 -4.54
C TYR A 517 -20.60 -27.96 -4.91
N SER A 518 -19.38 -27.56 -4.52
CA SER A 518 -18.16 -28.32 -4.77
C SER A 518 -18.16 -29.67 -4.04
N ILE A 519 -18.68 -29.70 -2.80
CA ILE A 519 -18.70 -30.93 -1.97
C ILE A 519 -19.75 -31.92 -2.51
N PHE A 520 -20.98 -31.45 -2.79
CA PHE A 520 -22.09 -32.36 -3.09
C PHE A 520 -22.35 -32.59 -4.59
N GLN A 521 -22.20 -31.55 -5.44
CA GLN A 521 -22.74 -31.60 -6.81
C GLN A 521 -21.65 -31.74 -7.88
N LYS A 522 -20.48 -31.17 -7.71
CA LYS A 522 -19.46 -31.21 -8.76
C LYS A 522 -18.74 -32.54 -8.87
N ARG A 523 -18.56 -33.23 -7.84
CA ARG A 523 -18.17 -34.64 -7.57
C ARG A 523 -18.24 -34.79 -6.06
N PRO A 524 -19.07 -35.67 -5.53
CA PRO A 524 -19.15 -35.86 -4.08
C PRO A 524 -17.77 -36.06 -3.48
N LYS A 525 -17.41 -35.25 -2.49
CA LYS A 525 -16.09 -35.26 -1.86
C LYS A 525 -16.26 -35.75 -0.42
N ARG A 526 -16.26 -37.07 -0.28
CA ARG A 526 -16.29 -37.67 1.05
C ARG A 526 -14.98 -37.40 1.79
N ALA A 527 -15.07 -36.83 2.96
CA ALA A 527 -13.94 -36.62 3.87
C ALA A 527 -14.37 -37.00 5.28
N ASP A 528 -13.41 -37.39 6.13
CA ASP A 528 -13.73 -37.70 7.51
C ASP A 528 -13.94 -36.42 8.32
N ILE A 529 -13.15 -35.36 8.02
CA ILE A 529 -13.29 -34.05 8.67
C ILE A 529 -13.25 -32.95 7.62
N TYR A 530 -14.25 -32.06 7.67
CA TYR A 530 -14.32 -30.85 6.84
C TYR A 530 -13.86 -29.62 7.63
N TRP A 531 -12.87 -28.91 7.07
CA TRP A 531 -12.32 -27.71 7.66
C TRP A 531 -12.68 -26.49 6.82
N PHE A 532 -13.24 -25.46 7.46
CA PHE A 532 -13.53 -24.17 6.80
C PHE A 532 -12.69 -23.09 7.43
N ILE A 533 -11.76 -22.52 6.64
CA ILE A 533 -10.81 -21.52 7.10
C ILE A 533 -11.23 -20.16 6.57
N HIS A 534 -11.45 -19.20 7.46
CA HIS A 534 -11.62 -17.80 7.14
C HIS A 534 -10.42 -16.99 7.62
N VAL A 535 -9.99 -15.99 6.82
CA VAL A 535 -8.89 -15.10 7.17
C VAL A 535 -9.39 -13.66 7.13
N ASP A 536 -9.47 -13.03 8.30
CA ASP A 536 -9.83 -11.63 8.46
C ASP A 536 -8.60 -10.78 8.72
N THR A 537 -8.48 -9.65 8.01
CA THR A 537 -7.39 -8.70 8.21
C THR A 537 -7.82 -7.59 9.16
N THR A 538 -7.15 -7.50 10.31
CA THR A 538 -7.46 -6.53 11.36
C THR A 538 -6.82 -5.17 11.07
N ASP A 539 -7.34 -4.11 11.72
CA ASP A 539 -6.78 -2.76 11.65
C ASP A 539 -5.49 -2.61 12.46
N ASP A 540 -5.26 -3.53 13.41
CA ASP A 540 -4.02 -3.62 14.17
C ASP A 540 -2.95 -4.30 13.31
N PRO A 541 -1.74 -3.74 13.20
CA PRO A 541 -0.72 -4.25 12.27
C PRO A 541 -0.20 -5.64 12.63
N TYR A 542 -0.20 -6.05 13.90
CA TYR A 542 0.50 -7.25 14.35
C TYR A 542 -0.39 -8.29 15.04
N THR A 543 -1.69 -8.16 14.97
CA THR A 543 -2.62 -9.16 15.54
C THR A 543 -2.34 -10.54 14.96
N MET A 544 -2.23 -11.55 15.79
CA MET A 544 -2.11 -12.97 15.42
C MET A 544 -3.01 -13.78 16.36
N GLU A 545 -4.27 -13.89 15.98
CA GLU A 545 -5.30 -14.56 16.77
C GLU A 545 -6.05 -15.56 15.89
N TYR A 546 -6.58 -16.60 16.51
CA TYR A 546 -7.50 -17.52 15.86
C TYR A 546 -8.65 -17.89 16.78
N THR A 547 -9.78 -18.27 16.19
CA THR A 547 -10.90 -18.89 16.90
C THR A 547 -11.24 -20.19 16.20
N VAL A 548 -11.61 -21.21 16.98
CA VAL A 548 -12.08 -22.49 16.49
C VAL A 548 -13.52 -22.67 16.90
N ASP A 549 -14.37 -23.07 15.99
CA ASP A 549 -15.76 -23.40 16.19
C ASP A 549 -16.01 -24.83 15.68
N ILE A 550 -16.17 -25.76 16.62
CA ILE A 550 -16.47 -27.17 16.30
C ILE A 550 -17.99 -27.29 16.18
N LYS A 551 -18.47 -27.39 14.93
CA LYS A 551 -19.91 -27.51 14.62
C LYS A 551 -20.43 -28.92 14.80
N ALA A 552 -19.61 -29.92 14.46
CA ALA A 552 -19.86 -31.32 14.73
C ALA A 552 -18.54 -31.96 15.16
N VAL A 553 -18.59 -32.71 16.26
CA VAL A 553 -17.39 -33.37 16.82
C VAL A 553 -16.86 -34.35 15.79
N ASP A 554 -15.58 -34.24 15.47
CA ASP A 554 -14.84 -35.08 14.50
C ASP A 554 -15.34 -35.07 13.04
N ASP A 555 -16.26 -34.13 12.66
CA ASP A 555 -16.75 -34.05 11.28
C ASP A 555 -16.61 -32.67 10.66
N LEU A 556 -16.86 -31.58 11.45
CA LEU A 556 -16.93 -30.23 10.88
C LEU A 556 -16.37 -29.16 11.82
N ILE A 557 -15.31 -28.50 11.34
CA ILE A 557 -14.57 -27.52 12.11
C ILE A 557 -14.40 -26.24 11.29
N LYS A 558 -14.73 -25.08 11.89
CA LYS A 558 -14.49 -23.77 11.29
C LYS A 558 -13.40 -23.05 12.07
N VAL A 559 -12.37 -22.56 11.35
CA VAL A 559 -11.25 -21.81 11.91
C VAL A 559 -11.26 -20.41 11.34
N ASN A 560 -11.28 -19.40 12.20
CA ASN A 560 -11.19 -18.02 11.79
C ASN A 560 -9.86 -17.43 12.28
N PHE A 561 -9.00 -17.04 11.33
CA PHE A 561 -7.79 -16.31 11.62
C PHE A 561 -8.05 -14.81 11.60
N ARG A 562 -7.56 -14.09 12.61
CA ARG A 562 -7.53 -12.63 12.67
C ARG A 562 -6.08 -12.19 12.63
N LEU A 563 -5.67 -11.70 11.46
CA LEU A 563 -4.27 -11.36 11.18
C LEU A 563 -4.14 -9.86 10.96
N GLY A 564 -3.12 -9.26 11.57
CA GLY A 564 -2.77 -7.87 11.36
C GLY A 564 -2.32 -7.60 9.91
N PHE A 565 -2.52 -6.37 9.42
CA PHE A 565 -2.17 -6.02 8.04
C PHE A 565 -0.67 -6.03 7.74
N ARG A 566 0.21 -6.17 8.73
CA ARG A 566 1.66 -6.41 8.55
C ARG A 566 2.08 -7.86 8.73
N VAL A 567 1.16 -8.74 9.10
CA VAL A 567 1.44 -10.17 9.27
C VAL A 567 1.39 -10.89 7.92
N GLU A 568 2.43 -11.67 7.62
CA GLU A 568 2.45 -12.52 6.42
C GLU A 568 1.43 -13.65 6.56
N GLN A 569 0.56 -13.84 5.55
CA GLN A 569 -0.53 -14.82 5.60
C GLN A 569 -0.04 -16.23 5.19
N ARG A 570 0.83 -16.84 6.00
CA ARG A 570 1.27 -18.24 5.84
C ARG A 570 0.24 -19.19 6.45
N ILE A 571 -0.88 -19.38 5.76
CA ILE A 571 -2.01 -20.13 6.31
C ILE A 571 -1.66 -21.60 6.55
N ASN A 572 -0.85 -22.24 5.71
CA ASN A 572 -0.36 -23.60 5.93
C ASN A 572 0.34 -23.75 7.30
N LEU A 573 1.22 -22.80 7.64
CA LEU A 573 1.96 -22.82 8.90
C LEU A 573 1.05 -22.55 10.10
N PHE A 574 0.16 -21.55 9.98
CA PHE A 574 -0.77 -21.19 11.04
C PHE A 574 -1.80 -22.31 11.28
N PHE A 575 -2.35 -22.85 10.22
CA PHE A 575 -3.28 -23.98 10.30
C PHE A 575 -2.65 -25.21 10.95
N ARG A 576 -1.41 -25.53 10.58
CA ARG A 576 -0.66 -26.61 11.24
C ARG A 576 -0.55 -26.38 12.76
N LYS A 577 -0.25 -25.15 13.19
CA LYS A 577 -0.19 -24.80 14.62
C LYS A 577 -1.54 -24.94 15.31
N VAL A 578 -2.63 -24.53 14.67
CA VAL A 578 -3.98 -24.71 15.20
C VAL A 578 -4.28 -26.20 15.37
N VAL A 579 -3.99 -27.02 14.37
CA VAL A 579 -4.19 -28.48 14.43
C VAL A 579 -3.33 -29.10 15.55
N GLU A 580 -2.06 -28.72 15.68
CA GLU A 580 -1.17 -29.19 16.77
C GLU A 580 -1.75 -28.84 18.16
N ASP A 581 -2.30 -27.61 18.32
CA ASP A 581 -2.93 -27.20 19.58
C ASP A 581 -4.20 -27.99 19.87
N MET A 582 -5.07 -28.22 18.87
CA MET A 582 -6.30 -28.99 19.01
C MET A 582 -6.02 -30.46 19.37
N VAL A 583 -5.00 -31.09 18.76
CA VAL A 583 -4.57 -32.45 19.09
C VAL A 583 -4.05 -32.52 20.52
N ARG A 584 -3.23 -31.53 20.94
CA ARG A 584 -2.71 -31.44 22.32
C ARG A 584 -3.84 -31.32 23.34
N ASN A 585 -4.88 -30.58 23.01
CA ASN A 585 -6.07 -30.39 23.86
C ASN A 585 -7.07 -31.54 23.74
N LYS A 586 -6.80 -32.56 22.90
CA LYS A 586 -7.71 -33.69 22.60
C LYS A 586 -9.07 -33.26 22.04
N GLU A 587 -9.09 -32.19 21.25
CA GLU A 587 -10.28 -31.65 20.59
C GLU A 587 -10.54 -32.28 19.23
N VAL A 588 -9.50 -32.84 18.59
CA VAL A 588 -9.58 -33.53 17.31
C VAL A 588 -8.59 -34.68 17.23
N ASP A 589 -9.00 -35.79 16.60
CA ASP A 589 -8.11 -36.87 16.22
C ASP A 589 -7.77 -36.75 14.72
N ILE A 590 -6.48 -36.57 14.43
CA ILE A 590 -5.97 -36.44 13.06
C ILE A 590 -5.40 -37.75 12.51
N THR A 591 -5.55 -38.85 13.22
CA THR A 591 -5.09 -40.18 12.76
C THR A 591 -5.82 -40.58 11.49
N SER A 592 -5.11 -41.16 10.57
CA SER A 592 -5.71 -41.70 9.32
C SER A 592 -6.78 -42.71 9.65
N ARG A 593 -7.98 -42.55 9.09
CA ARG A 593 -9.09 -43.50 9.25
C ARG A 593 -9.11 -44.57 8.14
N TYR A 594 -8.01 -44.75 7.38
CA TYR A 594 -7.81 -45.91 6.52
C TYR A 594 -7.37 -47.09 7.39
N GLU A 595 -8.03 -48.25 7.28
CA GLU A 595 -7.78 -49.41 8.16
C GLU A 595 -6.32 -49.83 8.23
N SER A 596 -5.60 -49.76 7.11
CA SER A 596 -4.18 -50.13 7.03
C SER A 596 -3.25 -49.11 7.73
N LEU A 597 -3.64 -47.85 7.80
CA LEU A 597 -2.81 -46.75 8.31
C LEU A 597 -3.18 -46.39 9.76
N SER A 598 -4.46 -46.54 10.15
CA SER A 598 -4.93 -46.27 11.49
C SER A 598 -4.24 -47.12 12.54
N ARG A 599 -3.99 -48.39 12.23
CA ARG A 599 -3.24 -49.31 13.12
C ARG A 599 -1.82 -48.88 13.40
N GLN A 600 -1.24 -48.04 12.51
CA GLN A 600 0.12 -47.54 12.63
C GLN A 600 0.18 -46.10 13.15
N HIS A 601 -0.95 -45.52 13.56
CA HIS A 601 -1.08 -44.12 14.02
C HIS A 601 -0.53 -43.12 13.01
N VAL A 602 -0.62 -43.38 11.71
CA VAL A 602 -0.20 -42.46 10.66
C VAL A 602 -1.17 -41.28 10.61
N ILE A 603 -0.64 -40.06 10.50
CA ILE A 603 -1.45 -38.84 10.35
C ILE A 603 -2.22 -38.91 9.02
N GLY A 604 -3.51 -38.57 9.05
CA GLY A 604 -4.38 -38.48 7.89
C GLY A 604 -3.93 -37.43 6.87
N ASP A 605 -4.29 -37.66 5.60
CA ASP A 605 -3.97 -36.70 4.55
C ASP A 605 -4.82 -35.42 4.65
N PHE A 606 -4.15 -34.29 4.51
CA PHE A 606 -4.78 -32.96 4.42
C PHE A 606 -4.80 -32.52 2.97
N ARG A 607 -5.98 -32.19 2.46
CA ARG A 607 -6.15 -31.69 1.10
C ARG A 607 -6.85 -30.35 1.10
N PHE A 608 -6.18 -29.32 0.59
CA PHE A 608 -6.73 -27.99 0.43
C PHE A 608 -7.46 -27.85 -0.91
N VAL A 609 -8.63 -27.23 -0.90
CA VAL A 609 -9.38 -26.86 -2.10
C VAL A 609 -9.43 -25.33 -2.19
N VAL A 610 -8.88 -24.80 -3.26
CA VAL A 610 -8.85 -23.35 -3.53
C VAL A 610 -9.63 -23.07 -4.81
N PHE A 611 -10.53 -22.07 -4.76
CA PHE A 611 -11.35 -21.70 -5.90
C PHE A 611 -10.71 -20.64 -6.77
N GLU A 612 -10.48 -20.97 -8.03
CA GLU A 612 -10.16 -20.00 -9.07
C GLU A 612 -11.47 -19.49 -9.69
N ARG A 613 -11.81 -18.24 -9.40
CA ARG A 613 -13.08 -17.63 -9.83
C ARG A 613 -12.92 -16.93 -11.17
N PHE A 614 -13.84 -17.17 -12.10
CA PHE A 614 -13.94 -16.47 -13.38
C PHE A 614 -15.33 -15.86 -13.56
N LEU A 615 -15.44 -14.83 -14.39
CA LEU A 615 -16.69 -14.17 -14.68
C LEU A 615 -17.46 -14.99 -15.70
N SER A 616 -18.72 -15.35 -15.39
CA SER A 616 -19.61 -15.96 -16.37
C SER A 616 -20.15 -14.89 -17.32
N TYR A 617 -20.34 -15.26 -18.59
CA TYR A 617 -20.97 -14.39 -19.59
C TYR A 617 -22.45 -14.10 -19.30
N GLU A 618 -23.09 -14.93 -18.49
CA GLU A 618 -24.50 -14.83 -18.11
C GLU A 618 -24.78 -13.73 -17.08
N ASN A 619 -23.73 -13.10 -16.52
CA ASN A 619 -23.93 -12.05 -15.53
C ASN A 619 -24.44 -10.76 -16.16
N GLU A 620 -25.57 -10.26 -15.66
CA GLU A 620 -26.12 -8.94 -15.98
C GLU A 620 -25.32 -7.83 -15.27
N LEU A 621 -24.11 -7.55 -15.77
CA LEU A 621 -23.27 -6.44 -15.31
C LEU A 621 -23.50 -5.22 -16.21
N THR A 622 -23.51 -4.03 -15.59
CA THR A 622 -23.48 -2.78 -16.35
C THR A 622 -22.20 -2.69 -17.19
N SER A 623 -22.23 -1.93 -18.29
CA SER A 623 -21.05 -1.78 -19.17
C SER A 623 -19.80 -1.30 -18.39
N GLY A 624 -19.97 -0.38 -17.41
CA GLY A 624 -18.89 0.07 -16.54
C GLY A 624 -18.35 -1.02 -15.62
N GLU A 625 -19.23 -1.82 -15.00
CA GLU A 625 -18.82 -2.95 -14.16
C GLU A 625 -18.10 -4.03 -14.97
N ARG A 626 -18.55 -4.29 -16.20
CA ARG A 626 -17.90 -5.24 -17.11
C ARG A 626 -16.49 -4.77 -17.47
N MET A 627 -16.30 -3.47 -17.76
CA MET A 627 -14.99 -2.88 -18.03
C MET A 627 -14.06 -3.01 -16.82
N ILE A 628 -14.54 -2.70 -15.61
CA ILE A 628 -13.77 -2.84 -14.36
C ILE A 628 -13.37 -4.30 -14.13
N MET A 629 -14.29 -5.26 -14.34
CA MET A 629 -13.99 -6.68 -14.15
C MET A 629 -13.01 -7.20 -15.20
N ASN A 630 -13.09 -6.76 -16.46
CA ASN A 630 -12.11 -7.12 -17.48
C ASN A 630 -10.72 -6.58 -17.13
N ALA A 631 -10.62 -5.30 -16.72
CA ALA A 631 -9.37 -4.72 -16.25
C ALA A 631 -8.83 -5.46 -15.02
N TYR A 632 -9.69 -5.85 -14.08
CA TYR A 632 -9.30 -6.66 -12.93
C TYR A 632 -8.72 -8.02 -13.33
N PHE A 633 -9.37 -8.76 -14.25
CA PHE A 633 -8.86 -10.06 -14.70
C PHE A 633 -7.57 -9.91 -15.50
N PHE A 634 -7.41 -8.85 -16.26
CA PHE A 634 -6.13 -8.51 -16.91
C PHE A 634 -5.02 -8.32 -15.87
N ILE A 635 -5.26 -7.48 -14.85
CA ILE A 635 -4.29 -7.27 -13.75
C ILE A 635 -4.02 -8.59 -13.01
N LYS A 636 -5.05 -9.41 -12.80
CA LYS A 636 -4.94 -10.68 -12.08
C LYS A 636 -4.01 -11.68 -12.76
N GLN A 637 -3.82 -11.62 -14.08
CA GLN A 637 -2.87 -12.48 -14.80
C GLN A 637 -1.41 -12.28 -14.34
N PHE A 638 -1.08 -11.09 -13.85
CA PHE A 638 0.24 -10.75 -13.33
C PHE A 638 0.38 -10.99 -11.82
N THR A 639 -0.67 -11.48 -11.16
CA THR A 639 -0.66 -11.74 -9.72
C THR A 639 -0.46 -13.23 -9.43
N PRO A 640 0.18 -13.60 -8.30
CA PRO A 640 0.26 -15.00 -7.88
C PRO A 640 -1.14 -15.56 -7.62
N GLY A 641 -1.32 -16.86 -7.87
CA GLY A 641 -2.53 -17.57 -7.49
C GLY A 641 -2.80 -17.49 -5.99
N ASP A 642 -4.06 -17.70 -5.58
CA ASP A 642 -4.44 -17.67 -4.17
C ASP A 642 -3.74 -18.79 -3.37
N ASP A 643 -3.43 -19.93 -3.98
CA ASP A 643 -2.63 -21.01 -3.42
C ASP A 643 -1.25 -20.54 -2.96
N ARG A 644 -0.52 -19.85 -3.84
CA ARG A 644 0.82 -19.30 -3.53
C ARG A 644 0.75 -18.14 -2.54
N TRP A 645 -0.30 -17.34 -2.64
CA TRP A 645 -0.47 -16.20 -1.72
C TRP A 645 -0.64 -16.63 -0.27
N PHE A 646 -1.39 -17.70 -0.03
CA PHE A 646 -1.61 -18.25 1.31
C PHE A 646 -0.52 -19.23 1.76
N GLY A 647 0.55 -19.40 0.97
CA GLY A 647 1.66 -20.29 1.28
C GLY A 647 1.26 -21.77 1.26
N LEU A 648 0.32 -22.12 0.38
CA LEU A 648 -0.17 -23.49 0.22
C LEU A 648 0.57 -24.27 -0.86
N ASP A 649 1.55 -23.67 -1.52
CA ASP A 649 2.35 -24.23 -2.62
C ASP A 649 3.12 -25.51 -2.23
N THR A 650 3.38 -25.69 -0.94
CA THR A 650 4.00 -26.91 -0.37
C THR A 650 2.98 -27.95 0.15
N SER A 651 1.68 -27.65 0.04
CA SER A 651 0.59 -28.49 0.52
C SER A 651 -0.08 -29.25 -0.62
N SER A 652 -0.84 -30.31 -0.31
CA SER A 652 -1.70 -30.97 -1.30
C SER A 652 -2.88 -30.04 -1.64
N VAL A 653 -2.79 -29.33 -2.77
CA VAL A 653 -3.79 -28.33 -3.18
C VAL A 653 -4.51 -28.79 -4.45
N LYS A 654 -5.83 -28.68 -4.45
CA LYS A 654 -6.67 -28.82 -5.63
C LYS A 654 -7.22 -27.45 -6.02
N LEU A 655 -6.87 -26.97 -7.20
CA LEU A 655 -7.47 -25.77 -7.79
C LEU A 655 -8.76 -26.14 -8.52
N GLU A 656 -9.87 -25.50 -8.16
CA GLU A 656 -11.15 -25.69 -8.83
C GLU A 656 -11.62 -24.39 -9.47
N LYS A 657 -11.88 -24.43 -10.78
CA LYS A 657 -12.48 -23.30 -11.50
C LYS A 657 -13.97 -23.24 -11.22
N VAL A 658 -14.44 -22.06 -10.78
CA VAL A 658 -15.82 -21.82 -10.41
C VAL A 658 -16.31 -20.52 -11.02
N PRO A 659 -17.47 -20.49 -11.70
CA PRO A 659 -18.02 -19.24 -12.21
C PRO A 659 -18.55 -18.36 -11.08
N LEU A 660 -18.35 -17.06 -11.21
CA LEU A 660 -19.10 -16.05 -10.48
C LEU A 660 -20.40 -15.85 -11.24
N VAL A 661 -21.53 -16.29 -10.70
CA VAL A 661 -22.85 -16.24 -11.36
C VAL A 661 -23.82 -15.55 -10.42
N ILE A 662 -24.56 -14.56 -10.95
CA ILE A 662 -25.84 -14.14 -10.35
C ILE A 662 -26.86 -15.17 -10.79
N ARG A 663 -27.76 -15.60 -9.89
CA ARG A 663 -28.87 -16.50 -10.28
C ARG A 663 -29.49 -16.00 -11.56
N PRO A 664 -29.68 -16.86 -12.59
CA PRO A 664 -30.41 -16.48 -13.78
C PRO A 664 -31.77 -15.98 -13.33
N THR A 665 -32.15 -14.83 -13.81
CA THR A 665 -33.47 -14.29 -13.57
C THR A 665 -34.50 -15.32 -14.04
N GLU A 666 -35.58 -15.53 -13.27
CA GLU A 666 -36.69 -16.47 -13.54
C GLU A 666 -37.38 -16.24 -14.88
N LYS A 667 -36.83 -15.44 -15.79
CA LYS A 667 -37.44 -15.00 -17.05
C LYS A 667 -37.27 -15.97 -18.23
N VAL A 668 -36.45 -17.01 -18.11
CA VAL A 668 -36.33 -17.98 -19.19
C VAL A 668 -37.47 -18.99 -19.09
N ARG A 669 -38.52 -18.78 -19.85
CA ARG A 669 -39.62 -19.72 -19.98
C ARG A 669 -39.36 -20.61 -21.19
N LEU A 670 -38.84 -21.81 -20.93
CA LEU A 670 -38.76 -22.87 -21.93
C LEU A 670 -40.04 -23.72 -21.82
N THR A 671 -40.76 -23.84 -22.91
CA THR A 671 -41.95 -24.71 -22.99
C THR A 671 -41.52 -26.01 -23.69
N ARG A 672 -41.69 -27.13 -23.04
CA ARG A 672 -41.45 -28.44 -23.66
C ARG A 672 -42.53 -28.70 -24.69
N VAL A 673 -42.12 -29.02 -25.90
CA VAL A 673 -42.99 -29.46 -26.98
C VAL A 673 -42.74 -30.91 -27.26
N ASP A 674 -43.73 -31.76 -27.10
CA ASP A 674 -43.64 -33.18 -27.41
C ASP A 674 -44.16 -33.41 -28.83
N ARG A 675 -43.50 -34.28 -29.60
CA ARG A 675 -43.92 -34.71 -30.93
C ARG A 675 -44.78 -35.96 -30.77
N ASN A 676 -46.00 -35.93 -31.26
CA ASN A 676 -46.92 -37.05 -31.26
C ASN A 676 -46.54 -38.06 -32.37
N ALA A 677 -47.09 -39.26 -32.34
CA ALA A 677 -46.85 -40.29 -33.33
C ALA A 677 -47.29 -39.92 -34.75
N ASP A 678 -48.25 -39.01 -34.89
CA ASP A 678 -48.73 -38.44 -36.14
C ASP A 678 -47.90 -37.26 -36.69
N GLY A 679 -46.76 -36.91 -35.99
CA GLY A 679 -45.89 -35.82 -36.36
C GLY A 679 -46.33 -34.45 -35.86
N THR A 680 -47.50 -34.32 -35.22
CA THR A 680 -47.98 -33.05 -34.64
C THR A 680 -47.21 -32.68 -33.36
N LEU A 681 -47.03 -31.37 -33.13
CA LEU A 681 -46.36 -30.81 -31.94
C LEU A 681 -47.38 -30.38 -30.89
N THR A 682 -47.25 -30.85 -29.66
CA THR A 682 -48.12 -30.45 -28.55
C THR A 682 -47.28 -29.83 -27.41
N ARG A 683 -47.73 -28.68 -26.88
CA ARG A 683 -47.13 -28.05 -25.72
C ARG A 683 -47.48 -28.82 -24.45
N ARG A 684 -46.47 -29.20 -23.66
CA ARG A 684 -46.70 -29.81 -22.36
C ARG A 684 -46.83 -28.72 -21.30
N VAL A 685 -48.06 -28.56 -20.77
CA VAL A 685 -48.29 -27.65 -19.64
C VAL A 685 -47.94 -28.37 -18.34
N ILE A 686 -47.02 -27.81 -17.54
CA ILE A 686 -46.45 -28.45 -16.35
C ILE A 686 -47.41 -28.54 -15.17
N ASN A 687 -48.57 -27.87 -15.19
CA ASN A 687 -49.55 -27.93 -14.11
C ASN A 687 -50.88 -28.52 -14.66
N GLY A 688 -51.01 -29.84 -14.67
CA GLY A 688 -52.29 -30.57 -14.67
C GLY A 688 -53.37 -30.19 -15.67
N GLY A 689 -53.13 -29.34 -16.63
CA GLY A 689 -54.06 -28.79 -17.59
C GLY A 689 -53.82 -29.33 -19.01
N ILE A 690 -54.88 -29.39 -19.74
CA ILE A 690 -55.13 -29.90 -21.09
C ILE A 690 -53.95 -29.62 -22.06
N LYS A 691 -53.55 -30.65 -22.84
CA LYS A 691 -52.63 -30.51 -23.99
C LYS A 691 -53.26 -29.62 -25.05
N GLU A 692 -52.73 -28.40 -25.25
CA GLU A 692 -53.18 -27.55 -26.37
C GLU A 692 -52.30 -27.80 -27.60
N PRO A 693 -52.92 -28.00 -28.79
CA PRO A 693 -52.16 -28.13 -30.03
C PRO A 693 -51.49 -26.81 -30.41
N VAL A 694 -50.25 -26.85 -30.86
CA VAL A 694 -49.52 -25.67 -31.37
C VAL A 694 -50.10 -25.30 -32.72
N ARG A 695 -50.66 -24.11 -32.86
CA ARG A 695 -51.13 -23.60 -34.17
C ARG A 695 -49.90 -23.20 -35.01
N GLU A 696 -49.95 -23.47 -36.33
CA GLU A 696 -48.86 -23.23 -37.29
C GLU A 696 -48.39 -21.76 -37.35
N GLY A 697 -49.21 -20.82 -36.87
CA GLY A 697 -48.89 -19.37 -36.79
C GLY A 697 -48.07 -18.93 -35.56
N ASP A 698 -47.92 -19.79 -34.55
CA ASP A 698 -47.23 -19.46 -33.27
C ASP A 698 -45.71 -19.74 -33.31
N ILE A 699 -45.17 -20.22 -34.41
CA ILE A 699 -43.73 -20.43 -34.60
C ILE A 699 -43.17 -19.16 -35.22
N PRO A 700 -42.35 -18.38 -34.51
CA PRO A 700 -41.68 -17.23 -35.11
C PRO A 700 -40.80 -17.73 -36.26
N LYS A 701 -41.07 -17.24 -37.49
CA LYS A 701 -40.19 -17.46 -38.63
C LYS A 701 -38.80 -16.89 -38.25
N VAL A 702 -37.83 -17.75 -38.04
CA VAL A 702 -36.45 -17.35 -37.93
C VAL A 702 -35.99 -16.93 -39.32
N GLU A 703 -36.06 -15.61 -39.62
CA GLU A 703 -35.36 -15.06 -40.77
C GLU A 703 -33.83 -15.30 -40.54
N ALA A 704 -33.31 -16.20 -41.33
CA ALA A 704 -31.86 -16.39 -41.42
C ALA A 704 -31.20 -15.10 -41.97
N ARG A 705 -30.79 -14.20 -41.09
CA ARG A 705 -29.86 -13.13 -41.46
C ARG A 705 -28.48 -13.76 -41.75
N THR A 706 -28.26 -14.08 -43.01
CA THR A 706 -26.92 -14.28 -43.56
C THR A 706 -26.18 -12.95 -43.50
N THR A 707 -25.44 -12.72 -42.42
CA THR A 707 -24.41 -11.69 -42.42
C THR A 707 -23.20 -12.23 -43.21
N ARG A 708 -23.06 -11.74 -44.45
CA ARG A 708 -21.76 -11.85 -45.18
C ARG A 708 -20.70 -11.14 -44.36
N LEU A 709 -19.68 -11.88 -43.99
CA LEU A 709 -18.39 -11.33 -43.62
C LEU A 709 -17.71 -10.82 -44.89
N GLU A 710 -17.49 -9.52 -44.99
CA GLU A 710 -16.41 -8.89 -45.73
C GLU A 710 -15.46 -8.24 -44.74
#